data_5fb6f010448ef683c80811562f8254d2
#
_entry.id   5fb6f010448ef683c80811562f8254d2
#
_cell.length_a   1.000
_cell.length_b   1.000
_cell.length_c   1.000
_cell.angle_alpha   90.00
_cell.angle_beta   90.00
_cell.angle_gamma   90.00
#
_symmetry.space_group_name_H-M   'P 1'
#
loop_
_entity.id
_entity.type
_entity.pdbx_description
1 polymer ?
#
loop_
_entity_poly.entity_id
_entity_poly.type
_entity_poly.pdbx_seq_one_letter_code
_entity_poly.pdbx_strand_id
1 'polypeptide(L)'
;MIELIQNTGIQFIEIPLKINEDDNLSSEKSFAEEIIYDENGKEESGSILFPYKWNDSYVDFDSINAEAIDRNGDVIPEEIREDFIKIIDKSNIYKVRGREAFDVYTGHWIPLPYFRTRNDRSKPFHSGPHDWCRMWFGEVDLETQKKENSTHKIVLAFDTDTIDNEQGNYLKPNHSDATSSGNTRFKCVIKERFFTDFYSRAEIDSWLSNIYDLKVNRSKNYFRHYANYFVLLDILDQANGFPEIALLTDDKTIETGLVLDIGNSRTCGLIVETTSPKPNTTFDFTSSKKLQIRDLSIPYQVNEEPFEMQVAFAEEKFGNEASDYFSDVFQWPSLLRIGKEAVRLTSIFESEDSQATMSSPKRYLWDYSESSLPWIKVDKDGYIGYNQHENLRKAALFGIAEYLNTDGTVSKSGFPTTESNYSRASLMTFALVEILYQALTQINNHSYRKDMGNSSFRRILKNIVITCPTAMTAKEQIYLKESIEAAVFLVKKQYPNSLHQELKIHPFENEISFEDSEKPWKYDEATCSQITYLYSEMVDKFKGRHELFFKYKGKKRKNTLFPSKESVTIATVDIGGGTTDLMICNYQADAESEIPIIKPIPVFWEGFNVAGDDIVKRIIEFVILPSFEKYLKEQEGINVDETLNYLFGSNLGNQAATHRIYRKQFANQIATYCAYEAINHVNTNSVNRKKTIGDVFKIYPKPKNNLIPYIEDVIKRKCHLATFNFFDVLIDFHTELINYAIADIIKPVVDQLTKLIGVFDCDVLLLSGKSSNLAIIRELFEKSLVLSPDKIINFGNYKFGDWYPFANFGEVKDPKTTVSVGALIAFLSSINKLDKFRIDLNQLSGIQSTAEYLGVLSDNFSRIKDSKLIVEKNKFEGKFMFFGAPVSIGMRQLPSEDWIASSLYVFNFIDDYHKDLLAKEDFEYPFTITISRDEDDKEELLIDEMVIVDKNGYEVEGENYFKLLFKTLPNGLEYWKDNGSFLLKNFSDE
;
A
#
# COMPACT_ATOMS: atom_id res chain seq x y z
N MET A 1 31.25 7.91 -8.25
CA MET A 1 30.32 8.93 -8.74
C MET A 1 28.99 8.24 -9.02
N ILE A 2 27.90 8.79 -8.54
CA ILE A 2 26.56 8.27 -8.72
C ILE A 2 25.83 9.15 -9.74
N GLU A 3 25.14 8.50 -10.66
CA GLU A 3 24.41 9.17 -11.75
C GLU A 3 22.93 9.29 -11.39
N LEU A 4 22.44 10.52 -11.33
CA LEU A 4 21.01 10.84 -11.24
C LEU A 4 20.53 11.31 -12.62
N ILE A 5 19.24 11.24 -12.90
CA ILE A 5 18.66 11.71 -14.16
C ILE A 5 17.66 12.82 -13.85
N GLN A 6 17.78 13.93 -14.58
CA GLN A 6 16.88 15.08 -14.40
C GLN A 6 15.41 14.70 -14.64
N ASN A 7 14.50 15.45 -14.03
CA ASN A 7 13.04 15.39 -14.24
C ASN A 7 12.43 13.99 -14.05
N THR A 8 12.95 13.24 -13.07
CA THR A 8 12.42 11.92 -12.72
C THR A 8 11.86 11.88 -11.29
N GLY A 9 11.64 13.05 -10.68
CA GLY A 9 11.18 13.19 -9.32
C GLY A 9 12.28 12.88 -8.30
N ILE A 10 11.89 12.36 -7.13
CA ILE A 10 12.82 12.09 -6.03
C ILE A 10 13.53 10.76 -6.26
N GLN A 11 14.86 10.79 -6.25
CA GLN A 11 15.71 9.61 -6.31
C GLN A 11 16.41 9.38 -4.98
N PHE A 12 16.53 8.11 -4.56
CA PHE A 12 17.16 7.71 -3.32
C PHE A 12 18.49 7.03 -3.54
N ILE A 13 19.46 7.33 -2.64
CA ILE A 13 20.75 6.67 -2.59
C ILE A 13 20.96 6.14 -1.17
N GLU A 14 21.28 4.87 -1.05
CA GLU A 14 21.54 4.22 0.23
C GLU A 14 23.04 3.99 0.42
N ILE A 15 23.53 4.36 1.60
CA ILE A 15 24.93 4.25 1.97
C ILE A 15 25.01 3.47 3.30
N PRO A 16 25.53 2.23 3.29
CA PRO A 16 25.75 1.49 4.54
C PRO A 16 26.81 2.19 5.38
N LEU A 17 26.57 2.30 6.67
CA LEU A 17 27.41 3.02 7.60
C LEU A 17 27.78 2.13 8.78
N LYS A 18 29.06 2.03 9.09
CA LYS A 18 29.55 1.33 10.27
C LYS A 18 30.03 2.34 11.29
N ILE A 19 29.24 2.58 12.31
CA ILE A 19 29.61 3.46 13.41
C ILE A 19 30.23 2.63 14.52
N ASN A 20 31.45 2.99 14.89
CA ASN A 20 32.12 2.49 16.09
C ASN A 20 31.96 3.57 17.18
N GLU A 21 31.32 3.22 18.28
CA GLU A 21 31.05 4.18 19.36
C GLU A 21 32.34 4.77 19.95
N ASP A 22 33.37 3.97 20.12
CA ASP A 22 34.64 4.38 20.70
C ASP A 22 35.47 5.29 19.79
N ASP A 23 35.40 5.08 18.47
CA ASP A 23 36.23 5.81 17.51
C ASP A 23 35.49 7.03 16.94
N ASN A 24 34.20 6.86 16.56
CA ASN A 24 33.47 7.90 15.83
C ASN A 24 32.71 8.86 16.76
N LEU A 25 32.13 8.35 17.86
CA LEU A 25 31.24 9.12 18.73
C LEU A 25 31.91 9.67 20.00
N SER A 26 33.15 9.27 20.30
CA SER A 26 33.92 9.78 21.42
C SER A 26 34.55 11.15 21.17
N SER A 27 34.58 11.59 19.89
CA SER A 27 35.16 12.89 19.52
C SER A 27 34.44 14.05 20.23
N GLU A 28 35.21 15.04 20.67
CA GLU A 28 34.70 16.29 21.27
C GLU A 28 35.29 17.48 20.50
N LYS A 29 34.45 18.41 20.04
CA LYS A 29 34.87 19.62 19.37
C LYS A 29 34.43 20.84 20.15
N SER A 30 35.32 21.86 20.22
CA SER A 30 35.10 23.11 20.91
C SER A 30 34.58 24.16 19.95
N PHE A 31 33.63 24.97 20.38
CA PHE A 31 33.05 26.08 19.68
C PHE A 31 33.09 27.33 20.53
N ALA A 32 33.31 28.46 19.91
CA ALA A 32 33.29 29.78 20.55
C ALA A 32 32.06 30.56 20.06
N GLU A 33 31.28 31.08 20.99
CA GLU A 33 30.14 31.93 20.74
C GLU A 33 30.47 33.36 21.21
N GLU A 34 30.50 34.31 20.27
CA GLU A 34 30.72 35.71 20.57
C GLU A 34 29.55 36.29 21.36
N ILE A 35 29.85 36.94 22.51
CA ILE A 35 28.83 37.61 23.30
C ILE A 35 28.65 39.03 22.79
N ILE A 36 27.47 39.35 22.26
CA ILE A 36 27.10 40.71 21.87
C ILE A 36 26.22 41.29 22.98
N TYR A 37 26.50 42.52 23.39
CA TYR A 37 25.67 43.26 24.34
C TYR A 37 24.84 44.32 23.63
N ASP A 38 23.58 44.47 24.00
CA ASP A 38 22.70 45.53 23.54
C ASP A 38 23.16 46.93 24.12
N GLU A 39 22.53 48.02 23.66
CA GLU A 39 22.79 49.37 24.12
C GLU A 39 22.57 49.55 25.65
N ASN A 40 21.88 48.63 26.30
CA ASN A 40 21.60 48.63 27.74
C ASN A 40 22.53 47.69 28.52
N GLY A 41 23.48 47.06 27.86
CA GLY A 41 24.44 46.15 28.46
C GLY A 41 23.85 44.77 28.80
N LYS A 42 22.73 44.37 28.15
CA LYS A 42 22.14 43.04 28.25
C LYS A 42 22.73 42.17 27.16
N GLU A 43 23.10 40.94 27.55
CA GLU A 43 23.56 39.94 26.58
C GLU A 43 22.51 39.65 25.50
N GLU A 44 22.86 39.90 24.23
CA GLU A 44 22.17 39.41 23.06
C GLU A 44 22.90 38.20 22.47
N SER A 45 22.20 37.44 21.65
CA SER A 45 22.78 36.29 20.98
C SER A 45 23.90 36.70 20.04
N GLY A 46 25.10 36.19 20.20
CA GLY A 46 26.22 36.35 19.33
C GLY A 46 26.20 35.42 18.11
N SER A 47 27.22 35.53 17.28
CA SER A 47 27.47 34.59 16.19
C SER A 47 28.41 33.48 16.64
N ILE A 48 28.23 32.26 16.12
CA ILE A 48 29.25 31.21 16.27
C ILE A 48 30.51 31.60 15.51
N LEU A 49 31.66 31.66 16.24
CA LEU A 49 32.98 31.87 15.66
C LEU A 49 33.63 30.60 15.17
N PHE A 50 32.86 29.74 14.59
CA PHE A 50 33.35 28.55 13.93
C PHE A 50 32.62 28.38 12.62
N PRO A 51 33.33 28.20 11.54
CA PRO A 51 34.80 28.27 11.40
C PRO A 51 35.31 29.69 11.21
N TYR A 52 36.47 30.03 11.82
CA TYR A 52 37.14 31.31 11.57
C TYR A 52 37.67 31.37 10.14
N LYS A 53 37.46 32.50 9.49
CA LYS A 53 37.76 32.65 8.06
C LYS A 53 39.17 33.20 7.81
N TRP A 54 40.03 32.39 7.17
CA TRP A 54 41.35 32.76 6.69
C TRP A 54 41.55 32.23 5.27
N ASN A 55 41.98 33.09 4.35
CA ASN A 55 42.21 32.78 2.91
C ASN A 55 41.03 32.00 2.24
N ASP A 56 39.81 32.43 2.49
CA ASP A 56 38.59 31.74 2.01
C ASP A 56 38.43 30.30 2.53
N SER A 57 39.30 29.82 3.39
CA SER A 57 39.13 28.56 4.13
C SER A 57 38.84 28.82 5.62
N TYR A 58 38.30 27.84 6.30
CA TYR A 58 37.93 27.95 7.68
C TYR A 58 38.96 27.27 8.56
N VAL A 59 39.32 27.96 9.64
CA VAL A 59 40.27 27.49 10.65
C VAL A 59 39.51 26.89 11.81
N ASP A 60 39.82 25.66 12.18
CA ASP A 60 39.22 24.99 13.31
C ASP A 60 39.74 25.58 14.63
N PHE A 61 38.84 25.76 15.61
CA PHE A 61 39.24 26.27 16.93
C PHE A 61 40.36 25.44 17.59
N ASP A 62 40.26 24.13 17.50
CA ASP A 62 41.25 23.23 18.09
C ASP A 62 42.57 23.23 17.30
N SER A 63 42.56 23.52 15.99
CA SER A 63 43.76 23.65 15.18
C SER A 63 44.60 24.87 15.50
N ILE A 64 43.95 25.97 15.89
CA ILE A 64 44.66 27.20 16.30
C ILE A 64 45.48 26.98 17.57
N ASN A 65 44.96 26.20 18.50
CA ASN A 65 45.63 25.94 19.78
C ASN A 65 46.70 24.83 19.70
N ALA A 66 46.63 23.93 18.70
CA ALA A 66 47.52 22.78 18.62
C ALA A 66 48.76 23.03 17.72
N GLU A 67 48.58 23.28 16.43
CA GLU A 67 49.67 23.20 15.44
C GLU A 67 49.75 24.42 14.49
N ALA A 68 48.86 25.41 14.62
CA ALA A 68 48.85 26.55 13.73
C ALA A 68 48.70 26.21 12.23
N ILE A 69 48.01 25.16 11.93
CA ILE A 69 47.76 24.68 10.57
C ILE A 69 46.23 24.70 10.31
N ASP A 70 45.86 25.23 9.13
CA ASP A 70 44.47 25.20 8.69
C ASP A 70 44.02 23.78 8.26
N ARG A 71 42.76 23.64 7.89
CA ARG A 71 42.18 22.33 7.42
C ARG A 71 42.79 21.84 6.10
N ASN A 72 43.50 22.71 5.36
CA ASN A 72 44.17 22.33 4.11
C ASN A 72 45.65 21.98 4.35
N GLY A 73 46.14 22.13 5.60
CA GLY A 73 47.51 21.86 5.97
C GLY A 73 48.44 23.10 5.80
N ASP A 74 47.87 24.28 5.56
CA ASP A 74 48.63 25.53 5.42
C ASP A 74 48.89 26.18 6.79
N VAL A 75 50.09 26.68 7.00
CA VAL A 75 50.46 27.34 8.25
C VAL A 75 49.72 28.64 8.43
N ILE A 76 49.04 28.83 9.55
CA ILE A 76 48.34 30.06 9.92
C ILE A 76 49.30 31.13 10.43
N PRO A 77 49.37 32.33 9.83
CA PRO A 77 50.24 33.40 10.30
C PRO A 77 49.98 33.77 11.77
N GLU A 78 51.06 34.12 12.47
CA GLU A 78 51.00 34.42 13.89
C GLU A 78 50.10 35.63 14.21
N GLU A 79 50.08 36.65 13.35
CA GLU A 79 49.19 37.83 13.50
C GLU A 79 47.69 37.45 13.47
N ILE A 80 47.32 36.52 12.62
CA ILE A 80 45.92 36.03 12.52
C ILE A 80 45.54 35.19 13.73
N ARG A 81 46.48 34.39 14.24
CA ARG A 81 46.29 33.63 15.48
C ARG A 81 46.10 34.56 16.69
N GLU A 82 46.89 35.60 16.82
CA GLU A 82 46.76 36.60 17.90
C GLU A 82 45.40 37.33 17.84
N ASP A 83 44.92 37.70 16.66
CA ASP A 83 43.60 38.33 16.51
C ASP A 83 42.48 37.38 16.85
N PHE A 84 42.59 36.13 16.43
CA PHE A 84 41.60 35.11 16.78
C PHE A 84 41.57 34.81 18.28
N ILE A 85 42.71 34.69 18.92
CA ILE A 85 42.83 34.54 20.39
C ILE A 85 42.14 35.69 21.13
N LYS A 86 42.32 36.95 20.67
CA LYS A 86 41.64 38.12 21.26
C LYS A 86 40.10 38.05 21.13
N ILE A 87 39.59 37.47 20.07
CA ILE A 87 38.16 37.26 19.87
C ILE A 87 37.65 36.15 20.78
N ILE A 88 38.39 35.03 20.87
CA ILE A 88 38.04 33.88 21.73
C ILE A 88 38.00 34.28 23.20
N ASP A 89 38.94 35.15 23.66
CA ASP A 89 38.95 35.63 25.06
C ASP A 89 37.68 36.40 25.48
N LYS A 90 36.87 36.85 24.49
CA LYS A 90 35.59 37.53 24.68
C LYS A 90 34.36 36.62 24.38
N SER A 91 34.56 35.35 24.14
CA SER A 91 33.54 34.42 23.70
C SER A 91 33.24 33.38 24.75
N ASN A 92 32.01 32.89 24.77
CA ASN A 92 31.68 31.70 25.52
C ASN A 92 32.16 30.45 24.75
N ILE A 93 32.95 29.62 25.43
CA ILE A 93 33.45 28.38 24.85
C ILE A 93 32.58 27.22 25.34
N TYR A 94 32.09 26.42 24.43
CA TYR A 94 31.39 25.20 24.75
C TYR A 94 31.86 24.05 23.88
N LYS A 95 31.66 22.82 24.39
CA LYS A 95 32.07 21.58 23.75
C LYS A 95 30.86 20.80 23.30
N VAL A 96 30.95 20.21 22.11
CA VAL A 96 29.95 19.29 21.54
C VAL A 96 30.60 17.93 21.40
N ARG A 97 29.97 16.93 21.98
CA ARG A 97 30.38 15.53 21.86
C ARG A 97 29.79 14.90 20.62
N GLY A 98 30.54 14.04 19.95
CA GLY A 98 30.06 13.33 18.77
C GLY A 98 28.78 12.54 19.02
N ARG A 99 28.66 11.93 20.20
CA ARG A 99 27.44 11.22 20.63
C ARG A 99 26.22 12.15 20.67
N GLU A 100 26.35 13.31 21.28
CA GLU A 100 25.26 14.31 21.37
C GLU A 100 24.82 14.74 19.96
N ALA A 101 25.75 15.11 19.10
CA ALA A 101 25.47 15.51 17.73
C ALA A 101 24.78 14.43 16.90
N PHE A 102 25.20 13.18 17.09
CA PHE A 102 24.62 12.02 16.41
C PHE A 102 23.19 11.74 16.87
N ASP A 103 22.96 11.69 18.18
CA ASP A 103 21.66 11.34 18.75
C ASP A 103 20.57 12.39 18.47
N VAL A 104 20.95 13.69 18.35
CA VAL A 104 20.00 14.78 18.06
C VAL A 104 19.32 14.57 16.72
N TYR A 105 20.08 14.25 15.69
CA TYR A 105 19.58 14.19 14.32
C TYR A 105 19.24 12.79 13.82
N THR A 106 19.53 11.75 14.59
CA THR A 106 19.19 10.36 14.23
C THR A 106 17.68 10.19 14.02
N GLY A 107 17.31 9.59 12.88
CA GLY A 107 15.93 9.32 12.53
C GLY A 107 15.17 10.51 11.91
N HIS A 108 15.83 11.64 11.70
CA HIS A 108 15.26 12.83 11.08
C HIS A 108 15.83 13.06 9.68
N TRP A 109 15.01 13.60 8.79
CA TRP A 109 15.48 14.17 7.54
C TRP A 109 16.14 15.52 7.81
N ILE A 110 17.33 15.70 7.30
CA ILE A 110 18.09 16.97 7.41
C ILE A 110 18.63 17.41 6.04
N PRO A 111 18.74 18.72 5.80
CA PRO A 111 19.27 19.24 4.54
C PRO A 111 20.77 18.96 4.39
N LEU A 112 21.23 18.75 3.17
CA LEU A 112 22.64 18.61 2.83
C LEU A 112 23.09 19.59 1.76
N PRO A 113 24.28 20.22 1.92
CA PRO A 113 24.85 21.19 1.00
C PRO A 113 25.56 20.51 -0.18
N TYR A 114 24.79 19.99 -1.15
CA TYR A 114 25.33 19.49 -2.41
C TYR A 114 25.43 20.62 -3.44
N PHE A 115 26.62 21.12 -3.67
CA PHE A 115 26.89 22.21 -4.58
C PHE A 115 27.56 21.76 -5.88
N ARG A 116 27.26 22.47 -6.95
CA ARG A 116 27.90 22.26 -8.25
C ARG A 116 29.38 22.66 -8.21
N THR A 117 30.25 21.76 -8.67
CA THR A 117 31.71 22.02 -8.73
C THR A 117 32.09 22.90 -9.92
N ARG A 118 33.18 23.68 -9.77
CA ARG A 118 33.84 24.46 -10.83
C ARG A 118 35.24 23.96 -11.03
N ASN A 119 35.77 24.19 -12.24
CA ASN A 119 37.17 23.94 -12.55
C ASN A 119 38.12 25.10 -12.12
N ASP A 120 37.54 26.12 -11.49
CA ASP A 120 38.30 27.27 -10.99
C ASP A 120 38.81 27.01 -9.57
N ARG A 121 40.11 26.97 -9.38
CA ARG A 121 40.75 26.74 -8.06
C ARG A 121 40.43 27.84 -7.05
N SER A 122 40.18 29.07 -7.50
CA SER A 122 39.85 30.20 -6.60
C SER A 122 38.39 30.22 -6.14
N LYS A 123 37.50 29.54 -6.90
CA LYS A 123 36.08 29.42 -6.61
C LYS A 123 35.58 28.03 -7.02
N PRO A 124 35.89 27.01 -6.23
CA PRO A 124 35.69 25.60 -6.63
C PRO A 124 34.23 25.20 -6.72
N PHE A 125 33.30 25.98 -6.16
CA PHE A 125 31.87 25.70 -6.15
C PHE A 125 31.03 26.90 -6.63
N HIS A 126 29.81 26.59 -7.08
CA HIS A 126 28.75 27.57 -7.27
C HIS A 126 28.01 27.79 -5.95
N SER A 127 27.35 28.92 -5.79
CA SER A 127 26.55 29.24 -4.59
C SER A 127 25.20 28.54 -4.50
N GLY A 128 25.01 27.47 -5.20
CA GLY A 128 23.82 26.64 -5.23
C GLY A 128 24.05 25.37 -6.04
N PRO A 129 23.02 24.51 -6.18
CA PRO A 129 21.66 24.56 -5.62
C PRO A 129 21.62 24.29 -4.10
N HIS A 130 20.65 24.90 -3.39
CA HIS A 130 20.62 24.85 -1.93
C HIS A 130 19.61 23.86 -1.34
N ASP A 131 18.56 23.49 -2.06
CA ASP A 131 17.38 22.79 -1.48
C ASP A 131 17.03 21.48 -2.17
N TRP A 132 17.94 20.86 -2.88
CA TRP A 132 17.67 19.67 -3.67
C TRP A 132 18.14 18.35 -3.07
N CYS A 133 18.78 18.37 -1.89
CA CYS A 133 19.26 17.17 -1.22
C CYS A 133 18.84 17.11 0.25
N ARG A 134 18.39 15.93 0.66
CA ARG A 134 18.04 15.58 2.04
C ARG A 134 18.80 14.34 2.46
N MET A 135 19.11 14.25 3.74
CA MET A 135 19.70 13.07 4.35
C MET A 135 18.86 12.61 5.53
N TRP A 136 18.61 11.34 5.57
CA TRP A 136 18.16 10.60 6.74
C TRP A 136 19.24 9.61 7.14
N PHE A 137 19.46 9.39 8.45
CA PHE A 137 20.31 8.34 8.92
C PHE A 137 19.76 7.73 10.20
N GLY A 138 20.04 6.45 10.44
CA GLY A 138 19.57 5.75 11.60
C GLY A 138 20.11 4.34 11.71
N GLU A 139 19.89 3.73 12.87
CA GLU A 139 20.24 2.33 13.12
C GLU A 139 19.37 1.42 12.25
N VAL A 140 19.98 0.36 11.70
CA VAL A 140 19.27 -0.64 10.91
C VAL A 140 18.98 -1.88 11.76
N ASP A 141 17.95 -2.63 11.35
CA ASP A 141 17.57 -3.87 12.03
C ASP A 141 18.68 -4.94 11.98
N LEU A 142 18.62 -5.91 12.89
CA LEU A 142 19.63 -6.94 13.07
C LEU A 142 19.86 -7.82 11.82
N GLU A 143 18.85 -7.98 10.97
CA GLU A 143 18.96 -8.74 9.73
C GLU A 143 19.78 -7.95 8.72
N THR A 144 19.45 -6.68 8.53
CA THR A 144 20.18 -5.75 7.67
C THR A 144 21.62 -5.56 8.16
N GLN A 145 21.84 -5.43 9.46
CA GLN A 145 23.19 -5.35 10.05
C GLN A 145 24.07 -6.53 9.64
N LYS A 146 23.53 -7.75 9.72
CA LYS A 146 24.25 -8.97 9.34
C LYS A 146 24.49 -9.07 7.84
N LYS A 147 23.50 -8.70 7.03
CA LYS A 147 23.57 -8.79 5.56
C LYS A 147 24.55 -7.79 4.96
N GLU A 148 24.57 -6.56 5.47
CA GLU A 148 25.35 -5.45 4.91
C GLU A 148 26.63 -5.15 5.69
N ASN A 149 26.87 -5.81 6.84
CA ASN A 149 27.98 -5.54 7.75
C ASN A 149 28.04 -4.06 8.16
N SER A 150 26.86 -3.48 8.41
CA SER A 150 26.66 -2.07 8.80
C SER A 150 25.87 -1.98 10.08
N THR A 151 26.08 -0.96 10.89
CA THR A 151 25.28 -0.69 12.10
C THR A 151 24.17 0.29 11.80
N HIS A 152 24.43 1.22 10.90
CA HIS A 152 23.52 2.29 10.50
C HIS A 152 23.47 2.38 8.98
N LYS A 153 22.53 3.18 8.48
CA LYS A 153 22.44 3.52 7.06
C LYS A 153 22.14 5.00 6.89
N ILE A 154 22.78 5.61 5.91
CA ILE A 154 22.40 6.92 5.38
C ILE A 154 21.52 6.69 4.17
N VAL A 155 20.41 7.42 4.07
CA VAL A 155 19.57 7.52 2.88
C VAL A 155 19.59 8.97 2.42
N LEU A 156 20.09 9.21 1.22
CA LEU A 156 20.02 10.50 0.57
C LEU A 156 18.81 10.54 -0.37
N ALA A 157 18.06 11.61 -0.33
CA ALA A 157 16.97 11.90 -1.25
C ALA A 157 17.33 13.14 -2.06
N PHE A 158 17.28 13.04 -3.39
CA PHE A 158 17.54 14.14 -4.31
C PHE A 158 16.30 14.47 -5.11
N ASP A 159 15.87 15.72 -5.11
CA ASP A 159 14.89 16.21 -6.06
C ASP A 159 15.58 16.51 -7.39
N THR A 160 15.27 15.72 -8.41
CA THR A 160 15.93 15.80 -9.70
C THR A 160 15.24 16.74 -10.69
N ASP A 161 14.15 17.39 -10.28
CA ASP A 161 13.46 18.35 -11.12
C ASP A 161 14.29 19.60 -11.29
N THR A 162 14.45 20.00 -12.56
CA THR A 162 15.30 21.15 -12.93
C THR A 162 14.44 22.38 -13.23
N ILE A 163 15.01 23.56 -12.97
CA ILE A 163 14.35 24.87 -13.18
C ILE A 163 15.11 25.70 -14.21
N ASP A 164 14.37 26.61 -14.89
CA ASP A 164 14.95 27.51 -15.90
C ASP A 164 15.60 28.79 -15.32
N ASN A 165 15.54 28.99 -14.01
CA ASN A 165 15.83 30.30 -13.43
C ASN A 165 17.33 30.53 -13.19
N GLU A 166 17.92 31.47 -13.90
CA GLU A 166 19.33 31.91 -13.71
C GLU A 166 19.49 33.01 -12.64
N GLN A 167 18.42 33.59 -12.13
CA GLN A 167 18.46 34.76 -11.23
C GLN A 167 17.95 34.42 -9.83
N GLY A 168 18.78 34.69 -8.82
CA GLY A 168 18.37 34.70 -7.43
C GLY A 168 18.58 33.41 -6.68
N ASN A 169 17.58 32.90 -6.02
CA ASN A 169 17.65 31.74 -5.18
C ASN A 169 17.81 30.46 -6.02
N TYR A 170 19.02 29.98 -6.15
CA TYR A 170 19.38 28.73 -6.82
C TYR A 170 19.01 27.52 -5.93
N LEU A 171 17.70 27.26 -5.83
CA LEU A 171 17.17 26.23 -4.92
C LEU A 171 17.35 24.83 -5.48
N LYS A 172 17.02 24.63 -6.75
CA LYS A 172 17.11 23.35 -7.47
C LYS A 172 18.12 23.45 -8.60
N PRO A 173 18.66 22.33 -9.12
CA PRO A 173 19.52 22.35 -10.30
C PRO A 173 18.85 23.01 -11.50
N ASN A 174 19.64 23.74 -12.29
CA ASN A 174 19.18 24.31 -13.57
C ASN A 174 19.26 23.27 -14.68
N HIS A 175 18.50 23.45 -15.77
CA HIS A 175 18.60 22.60 -16.95
C HIS A 175 20.03 22.48 -17.49
N SER A 176 20.83 23.55 -17.41
CA SER A 176 22.24 23.53 -17.83
C SER A 176 23.17 22.69 -16.92
N ASP A 177 22.71 22.31 -15.76
CA ASP A 177 23.47 21.46 -14.84
C ASP A 177 23.42 19.98 -15.25
N ALA A 178 22.34 19.57 -15.95
CA ALA A 178 22.25 18.23 -16.49
C ALA A 178 23.02 18.14 -17.82
N THR A 179 23.86 17.12 -17.96
CA THR A 179 24.68 16.90 -19.16
C THR A 179 24.63 15.44 -19.61
N SER A 180 24.63 15.20 -20.90
CA SER A 180 24.67 13.85 -21.46
C SER A 180 25.98 13.09 -21.16
N SER A 181 27.05 13.82 -20.84
CA SER A 181 28.37 13.29 -20.55
C SER A 181 28.65 13.11 -19.05
N GLY A 182 27.78 13.63 -18.18
CA GLY A 182 27.99 13.62 -16.72
C GLY A 182 29.18 14.47 -16.26
N ASN A 183 29.55 15.47 -17.04
CA ASN A 183 30.68 16.36 -16.71
C ASN A 183 30.37 17.34 -15.60
N THR A 184 29.10 17.70 -15.44
CA THR A 184 28.65 18.51 -14.30
C THR A 184 28.59 17.63 -13.05
N ARG A 185 29.29 18.04 -12.01
CA ARG A 185 29.42 17.28 -10.78
C ARG A 185 28.94 18.11 -9.59
N PHE A 186 28.36 17.41 -8.63
CA PHE A 186 27.95 17.97 -7.34
C PHE A 186 28.67 17.21 -6.23
N LYS A 187 29.12 17.96 -5.24
CA LYS A 187 29.74 17.41 -4.03
C LYS A 187 29.08 17.99 -2.78
N CYS A 188 29.04 17.19 -1.73
CA CYS A 188 28.69 17.69 -0.40
C CYS A 188 29.81 18.59 0.11
N VAL A 189 29.49 19.83 0.46
CA VAL A 189 30.44 20.84 0.88
C VAL A 189 30.25 21.11 2.36
N ILE A 190 31.16 20.61 3.19
CA ILE A 190 31.07 20.74 4.66
C ILE A 190 32.16 21.63 5.27
N LYS A 191 33.14 22.04 4.47
CA LYS A 191 34.35 22.74 4.94
C LYS A 191 34.66 24.06 4.21
N GLU A 192 33.84 24.43 3.23
CA GLU A 192 34.10 25.56 2.33
C GLU A 192 33.26 26.81 2.68
N ARG A 193 33.63 27.97 2.15
CA ARG A 193 32.91 29.22 2.35
C ARG A 193 31.42 29.13 2.03
N PHE A 194 31.05 28.40 0.97
CA PHE A 194 29.66 28.26 0.53
C PHE A 194 28.78 27.49 1.51
N PHE A 195 29.40 26.77 2.41
CA PHE A 195 28.67 26.11 3.49
C PHE A 195 28.02 27.12 4.43
N THR A 196 28.68 28.24 4.70
CA THR A 196 28.11 29.36 5.49
C THR A 196 26.85 29.91 4.81
N ASP A 197 26.91 30.14 3.51
CA ASP A 197 25.76 30.63 2.73
C ASP A 197 24.58 29.66 2.72
N PHE A 198 24.82 28.38 2.96
CA PHE A 198 23.81 27.36 3.09
C PHE A 198 23.09 27.37 4.46
N TYR A 199 23.84 27.20 5.54
CA TYR A 199 23.24 27.04 6.86
C TYR A 199 22.71 28.34 7.47
N SER A 200 23.18 29.51 7.01
CA SER A 200 22.68 30.81 7.47
C SER A 200 21.33 31.19 6.83
N ARG A 201 20.79 30.39 5.96
CA ARG A 201 19.45 30.64 5.41
C ARG A 201 18.39 30.37 6.48
N ALA A 202 17.42 31.26 6.57
CA ALA A 202 16.40 31.22 7.64
C ALA A 202 15.64 29.87 7.68
N GLU A 203 15.38 29.27 6.53
CA GLU A 203 14.69 27.99 6.41
C GLU A 203 15.54 26.82 6.96
N ILE A 204 16.83 26.82 6.66
CA ILE A 204 17.77 25.79 7.13
C ILE A 204 18.01 25.94 8.63
N ASP A 205 18.21 27.17 9.07
CA ASP A 205 18.39 27.53 10.50
C ASP A 205 17.18 27.08 11.32
N SER A 206 15.98 27.48 10.92
CA SER A 206 14.74 27.11 11.59
C SER A 206 14.55 25.60 11.65
N TRP A 207 14.85 24.89 10.57
CA TRP A 207 14.74 23.45 10.51
C TRP A 207 15.67 22.73 11.49
N LEU A 208 16.96 23.09 11.45
CA LEU A 208 17.97 22.49 12.35
C LEU A 208 17.68 22.81 13.81
N SER A 209 17.25 24.05 14.12
CA SER A 209 16.91 24.46 15.47
C SER A 209 15.66 23.76 16.00
N ASN A 210 14.63 23.57 15.17
CA ASN A 210 13.42 22.85 15.56
C ASN A 210 13.73 21.39 15.94
N ILE A 211 14.54 20.67 15.15
CA ILE A 211 14.95 19.30 15.49
C ILE A 211 15.73 19.30 16.82
N TYR A 212 16.64 20.24 16.99
CA TYR A 212 17.43 20.36 18.22
C TYR A 212 16.56 20.60 19.45
N ASP A 213 15.61 21.55 19.36
CA ASP A 213 14.72 21.92 20.47
C ASP A 213 13.75 20.81 20.88
N LEU A 214 13.36 19.91 19.96
CA LEU A 214 12.55 18.73 20.25
C LEU A 214 13.30 17.75 21.17
N LYS A 215 14.61 17.64 21.05
CA LYS A 215 15.45 16.66 21.78
C LYS A 215 16.07 17.24 23.05
N VAL A 216 16.40 18.51 23.03
CA VAL A 216 17.13 19.18 24.10
C VAL A 216 16.27 20.31 24.65
N ASN A 217 15.64 20.13 25.81
CA ASN A 217 14.84 21.16 26.46
C ASN A 217 15.57 22.51 26.44
N ARG A 218 15.00 23.47 25.71
CA ARG A 218 15.44 24.84 25.44
C ARG A 218 16.50 25.39 26.39
N SER A 219 17.77 25.25 26.04
CA SER A 219 18.85 26.00 26.66
C SER A 219 18.97 27.35 25.93
N LYS A 220 19.43 28.38 26.62
CA LYS A 220 19.60 29.74 26.08
C LYS A 220 20.68 29.87 25.00
N ASN A 221 21.21 28.79 24.45
CA ASN A 221 22.34 28.79 23.53
C ASN A 221 21.83 28.75 22.08
N TYR A 222 21.74 29.88 21.45
CA TYR A 222 21.12 30.14 20.14
C TYR A 222 21.80 29.44 18.97
N PHE A 223 23.05 28.94 19.12
CA PHE A 223 23.82 28.37 17.99
C PHE A 223 24.26 26.90 18.21
N ARG A 224 23.81 26.25 19.26
CA ARG A 224 24.19 24.86 19.53
C ARG A 224 23.75 23.89 18.45
N HIS A 225 22.62 24.15 17.82
CA HIS A 225 22.12 23.31 16.70
C HIS A 225 23.11 23.29 15.52
N TYR A 226 23.73 24.42 15.17
CA TYR A 226 24.77 24.47 14.14
C TYR A 226 26.00 23.65 14.54
N ALA A 227 26.49 23.84 15.75
CA ALA A 227 27.64 23.12 16.23
C ALA A 227 27.41 21.58 16.21
N ASN A 228 26.22 21.13 16.64
CA ASN A 228 25.85 19.72 16.55
C ASN A 228 25.77 19.25 15.09
N TYR A 229 25.20 20.06 14.21
CA TYR A 229 25.13 19.73 12.78
C TYR A 229 26.52 19.61 12.13
N PHE A 230 27.47 20.52 12.43
CA PHE A 230 28.83 20.43 11.92
C PHE A 230 29.54 19.17 12.42
N VAL A 231 29.43 18.86 13.70
CA VAL A 231 30.05 17.66 14.27
C VAL A 231 29.46 16.41 13.64
N LEU A 232 28.14 16.38 13.43
CA LEU A 232 27.48 15.27 12.76
C LEU A 232 28.02 15.06 11.34
N LEU A 233 28.07 16.11 10.52
CA LEU A 233 28.56 16.01 9.14
C LEU A 233 30.02 15.52 9.09
N ASP A 234 30.86 15.98 9.99
CA ASP A 234 32.24 15.51 10.10
C ASP A 234 32.31 14.02 10.46
N ILE A 235 31.48 13.53 11.39
CA ILE A 235 31.42 12.11 11.77
C ILE A 235 31.01 11.26 10.56
N LEU A 236 29.96 11.66 9.86
CA LEU A 236 29.43 10.90 8.73
C LEU A 236 30.39 10.90 7.53
N ASP A 237 31.05 12.03 7.27
CA ASP A 237 32.05 12.14 6.19
C ASP A 237 33.27 11.23 6.47
N GLN A 238 33.77 11.24 7.70
CA GLN A 238 34.89 10.39 8.11
C GLN A 238 34.54 8.88 8.07
N ALA A 239 33.30 8.53 8.39
CA ALA A 239 32.88 7.13 8.43
C ALA A 239 32.72 6.49 7.05
N ASN A 240 32.25 7.22 6.04
CA ASN A 240 32.05 6.66 4.69
C ASN A 240 32.15 7.69 3.56
N GLY A 241 32.18 8.98 3.89
CA GLY A 241 32.15 10.07 2.93
C GLY A 241 30.83 10.20 2.16
N PHE A 242 30.60 11.39 1.62
CA PHE A 242 29.45 11.65 0.77
C PHE A 242 29.81 11.46 -0.71
N PRO A 243 29.02 10.67 -1.51
CA PRO A 243 29.40 10.38 -2.89
C PRO A 243 29.31 11.64 -3.77
N GLU A 244 30.16 11.71 -4.79
CA GLU A 244 29.96 12.66 -5.89
C GLU A 244 28.74 12.28 -6.72
N ILE A 245 27.96 13.27 -7.11
CA ILE A 245 26.77 13.14 -7.93
C ILE A 245 26.99 13.76 -9.30
N ALA A 246 26.53 13.08 -10.34
CA ALA A 246 26.39 13.65 -11.69
C ALA A 246 24.90 13.69 -12.04
N LEU A 247 24.43 14.81 -12.57
CA LEU A 247 23.08 14.94 -13.11
C LEU A 247 23.14 14.75 -14.62
N LEU A 248 22.39 13.76 -15.11
CA LEU A 248 22.34 13.41 -16.52
C LEU A 248 21.05 13.95 -17.16
N THR A 249 21.16 14.30 -18.47
CA THR A 249 19.98 14.62 -19.28
C THR A 249 19.07 13.40 -19.43
N ASP A 250 17.81 13.64 -19.73
CA ASP A 250 16.80 12.61 -19.92
C ASP A 250 16.57 12.19 -21.39
N ASP A 251 17.53 12.50 -22.26
CA ASP A 251 17.43 12.32 -23.72
C ASP A 251 17.30 10.87 -24.17
N LYS A 252 17.86 9.92 -23.38
CA LYS A 252 17.84 8.49 -23.71
C LYS A 252 16.92 7.75 -22.75
N THR A 253 15.96 7.04 -23.34
CA THR A 253 14.91 6.37 -22.58
C THR A 253 14.86 4.85 -22.79
N ILE A 254 14.43 4.13 -21.77
CA ILE A 254 14.07 2.71 -21.84
C ILE A 254 12.62 2.59 -21.38
N GLU A 255 11.81 1.91 -22.18
CA GLU A 255 10.41 1.66 -21.88
C GLU A 255 10.26 0.55 -20.84
N THR A 256 9.44 0.80 -19.82
CA THR A 256 9.14 -0.15 -18.76
C THR A 256 7.65 -0.48 -18.72
N GLY A 257 7.33 -1.64 -18.17
CA GLY A 257 5.98 -2.09 -17.86
C GLY A 257 5.84 -2.34 -16.37
N LEU A 258 4.69 -1.98 -15.83
CA LEU A 258 4.27 -2.28 -14.47
C LEU A 258 3.09 -3.24 -14.51
N VAL A 259 3.22 -4.39 -13.89
CA VAL A 259 2.14 -5.37 -13.73
C VAL A 259 1.67 -5.33 -12.28
N LEU A 260 0.38 -5.10 -12.06
CA LEU A 260 -0.22 -5.00 -10.74
C LEU A 260 -1.33 -6.04 -10.56
N ASP A 261 -1.20 -6.84 -9.53
CA ASP A 261 -2.27 -7.66 -9.00
C ASP A 261 -2.79 -7.00 -7.72
N ILE A 262 -3.92 -6.29 -7.83
CA ILE A 262 -4.50 -5.48 -6.77
C ILE A 262 -5.53 -6.31 -6.02
N GLY A 263 -5.15 -6.86 -4.88
CA GLY A 263 -6.07 -7.60 -4.02
C GLY A 263 -6.72 -6.74 -2.94
N ASN A 264 -7.79 -7.26 -2.33
CA ASN A 264 -8.46 -6.61 -1.20
C ASN A 264 -7.55 -6.46 0.02
N SER A 265 -6.79 -7.50 0.35
CA SER A 265 -5.92 -7.50 1.55
C SER A 265 -4.46 -7.25 1.22
N ARG A 266 -3.99 -7.72 0.06
CA ARG A 266 -2.58 -7.60 -0.36
C ARG A 266 -2.47 -7.34 -1.86
N THR A 267 -1.49 -6.53 -2.23
CA THR A 267 -1.15 -6.19 -3.62
C THR A 267 0.25 -6.71 -3.96
N CYS A 268 0.43 -7.18 -5.18
CA CYS A 268 1.71 -7.57 -5.74
C CYS A 268 1.98 -6.76 -7.01
N GLY A 269 3.21 -6.24 -7.16
CA GLY A 269 3.63 -5.53 -8.36
C GLY A 269 4.91 -6.12 -8.95
N LEU A 270 5.01 -6.11 -10.29
CA LEU A 270 6.20 -6.47 -11.05
C LEU A 270 6.59 -5.36 -11.99
N ILE A 271 7.89 -5.12 -12.11
CA ILE A 271 8.47 -4.17 -13.04
C ILE A 271 9.32 -4.92 -14.06
N VAL A 272 9.14 -4.59 -15.34
CA VAL A 272 9.85 -5.20 -16.45
C VAL A 272 10.32 -4.14 -17.45
N GLU A 273 11.50 -4.34 -18.06
CA GLU A 273 11.91 -3.57 -19.21
C GLU A 273 11.44 -4.27 -20.49
N THR A 274 10.58 -3.59 -21.25
CA THR A 274 9.96 -4.17 -22.46
C THR A 274 10.78 -3.94 -23.74
N THR A 275 11.71 -3.01 -23.68
CA THR A 275 12.62 -2.69 -24.79
C THR A 275 13.87 -3.55 -24.67
N SER A 276 13.96 -4.60 -25.49
CA SER A 276 15.21 -5.36 -25.61
C SER A 276 16.18 -4.63 -26.55
N PRO A 277 17.46 -4.49 -26.18
CA PRO A 277 18.46 -3.91 -27.08
C PRO A 277 18.76 -4.78 -28.31
N LYS A 278 18.31 -6.05 -28.32
CA LYS A 278 18.41 -6.97 -29.46
C LYS A 278 17.02 -7.30 -29.97
N PRO A 279 16.69 -6.94 -31.23
CA PRO A 279 15.46 -7.38 -31.87
C PRO A 279 15.45 -8.93 -31.92
N ASN A 280 14.30 -9.55 -31.64
CA ASN A 280 14.06 -11.00 -31.67
C ASN A 280 14.65 -11.83 -30.53
N THR A 281 14.93 -11.25 -29.37
CA THR A 281 15.26 -12.03 -28.18
C THR A 281 13.99 -12.31 -27.35
N THR A 282 13.85 -13.58 -26.94
CA THR A 282 12.84 -13.99 -25.95
C THR A 282 13.02 -13.25 -24.64
N PHE A 283 11.91 -12.88 -24.02
CA PHE A 283 11.95 -12.20 -22.73
C PHE A 283 12.52 -13.13 -21.63
N ASP A 284 13.45 -12.61 -20.87
CA ASP A 284 14.02 -13.30 -19.73
C ASP A 284 13.27 -12.90 -18.45
N PHE A 285 12.45 -13.80 -17.92
CA PHE A 285 11.65 -13.57 -16.72
C PHE A 285 12.50 -13.31 -15.46
N THR A 286 13.74 -13.81 -15.43
CA THR A 286 14.65 -13.57 -14.29
C THR A 286 15.10 -12.12 -14.19
N SER A 287 14.95 -11.35 -15.27
CA SER A 287 15.18 -9.90 -15.26
C SER A 287 14.04 -9.08 -14.64
N SER A 288 12.88 -9.69 -14.41
CA SER A 288 11.75 -9.02 -13.76
C SER A 288 12.10 -8.66 -12.32
N LYS A 289 11.68 -7.48 -11.88
CA LYS A 289 11.87 -7.01 -10.52
C LYS A 289 10.52 -6.90 -9.80
N LYS A 290 10.50 -7.23 -8.53
CA LYS A 290 9.33 -6.93 -7.69
C LYS A 290 9.23 -5.44 -7.48
N LEU A 291 7.99 -4.93 -7.41
CA LEU A 291 7.74 -3.56 -6.99
C LEU A 291 8.21 -3.38 -5.54
N GLN A 292 8.97 -2.34 -5.33
CA GLN A 292 9.48 -1.94 -4.03
C GLN A 292 8.61 -0.84 -3.44
N ILE A 293 8.22 -1.00 -2.20
CA ILE A 293 7.52 0.05 -1.43
C ILE A 293 8.45 0.51 -0.32
N ARG A 294 8.89 1.76 -0.41
CA ARG A 294 9.76 2.40 0.57
C ARG A 294 8.92 3.05 1.68
N ASP A 295 9.28 2.78 2.93
CA ASP A 295 8.80 3.53 4.08
C ASP A 295 9.50 4.90 4.09
N LEU A 296 8.78 5.98 3.88
CA LEU A 296 9.38 7.32 3.81
C LEU A 296 9.79 7.87 5.18
N SER A 297 9.17 7.39 6.24
CA SER A 297 9.51 7.76 7.61
C SER A 297 10.74 7.00 8.15
N ILE A 298 10.99 5.78 7.60
CA ILE A 298 12.15 4.94 7.91
C ILE A 298 12.76 4.49 6.57
N PRO A 299 13.39 5.40 5.81
CA PRO A 299 13.61 5.26 4.37
C PRO A 299 14.62 4.18 3.97
N TYR A 300 15.35 3.58 4.91
CA TYR A 300 16.16 2.40 4.62
C TYR A 300 15.32 1.12 4.50
N GLN A 301 14.08 1.14 4.99
CA GLN A 301 13.18 0.00 4.87
C GLN A 301 12.48 0.02 3.51
N VAL A 302 12.88 -0.92 2.66
CA VAL A 302 12.29 -1.13 1.33
C VAL A 302 11.71 -2.54 1.29
N ASN A 303 10.39 -2.62 1.06
CA ASN A 303 9.65 -3.87 1.06
C ASN A 303 9.38 -4.33 -0.37
N GLU A 304 9.81 -5.55 -0.70
CA GLU A 304 9.67 -6.18 -2.03
C GLU A 304 8.60 -7.27 -2.09
N GLU A 305 8.08 -7.71 -0.94
CA GLU A 305 7.06 -8.74 -0.88
C GLU A 305 5.67 -8.16 -1.15
N PRO A 306 4.70 -8.99 -1.55
CA PRO A 306 3.32 -8.53 -1.63
C PRO A 306 2.90 -7.82 -0.35
N PHE A 307 2.43 -6.58 -0.48
CA PHE A 307 2.19 -5.68 0.64
C PHE A 307 0.70 -5.54 0.97
N GLU A 308 0.41 -5.21 2.21
CA GLU A 308 -0.95 -5.01 2.71
C GLU A 308 -1.58 -3.76 2.05
N MET A 309 -2.86 -3.87 1.66
CA MET A 309 -3.67 -2.76 1.17
C MET A 309 -4.26 -1.93 2.32
N GLN A 310 -3.45 -1.70 3.34
CA GLN A 310 -3.70 -0.69 4.36
C GLN A 310 -3.24 0.65 3.82
N VAL A 311 -4.06 1.69 3.98
CA VAL A 311 -3.72 3.07 3.62
C VAL A 311 -3.76 3.97 4.85
N ALA A 312 -2.88 4.96 4.87
CA ALA A 312 -2.84 5.99 5.90
C ALA A 312 -2.57 7.35 5.25
N PHE A 313 -3.31 8.37 5.62
CA PHE A 313 -3.02 9.75 5.20
C PHE A 313 -1.77 10.23 5.94
N ALA A 314 -0.72 10.49 5.20
CA ALA A 314 0.52 11.04 5.73
C ALA A 314 1.26 11.79 4.62
N GLU A 315 1.73 12.97 4.95
CA GLU A 315 2.62 13.74 4.09
C GLU A 315 4.07 13.41 4.41
N GLU A 316 4.92 13.53 3.40
CA GLU A 316 6.37 13.55 3.60
C GLU A 316 6.96 14.77 2.89
N LYS A 317 7.36 15.73 3.69
CA LYS A 317 8.05 16.95 3.28
C LYS A 317 9.56 16.86 3.57
N PHE A 318 10.03 15.67 3.82
CA PHE A 318 11.44 15.38 4.14
C PHE A 318 11.99 16.28 5.26
N GLY A 319 11.16 16.45 6.31
CA GLY A 319 11.50 17.22 7.50
C GLY A 319 11.32 18.74 7.40
N ASN A 320 11.04 19.26 6.24
CA ASN A 320 10.80 20.70 6.08
C ASN A 320 9.35 21.08 6.36
N GLU A 321 9.09 21.85 7.41
CA GLU A 321 7.80 22.46 7.71
C GLU A 321 7.59 23.81 6.97
N ALA A 322 8.37 24.07 5.92
CA ALA A 322 8.30 25.35 5.21
C ALA A 322 6.85 25.71 4.85
N SER A 323 6.55 26.97 5.06
CA SER A 323 5.25 27.60 4.90
C SER A 323 4.47 27.10 3.69
N ASP A 324 3.22 26.83 3.90
CA ASP A 324 2.20 26.27 3.00
C ASP A 324 1.95 27.02 1.67
N TYR A 325 2.83 27.95 1.27
CA TYR A 325 2.57 28.87 0.18
C TYR A 325 3.51 28.77 -1.03
N PHE A 326 4.45 27.81 -1.05
CA PHE A 326 5.39 27.69 -2.18
C PHE A 326 5.26 26.36 -2.90
N SER A 327 5.02 26.42 -4.20
CA SER A 327 4.95 25.28 -5.13
C SER A 327 6.27 24.49 -5.29
N ASP A 328 7.37 25.02 -4.76
CA ASP A 328 8.71 24.46 -4.95
C ASP A 328 9.24 23.69 -3.72
N VAL A 329 8.36 23.21 -2.85
CA VAL A 329 8.73 22.46 -1.66
C VAL A 329 9.25 21.08 -2.03
N PHE A 330 10.34 20.65 -1.39
CA PHE A 330 10.84 19.27 -1.48
C PHE A 330 9.88 18.33 -0.75
N GLN A 331 8.95 17.72 -1.47
CA GLN A 331 7.91 16.89 -0.88
C GLN A 331 7.58 15.67 -1.75
N TRP A 332 7.07 14.64 -1.10
CA TRP A 332 6.46 13.52 -1.78
C TRP A 332 5.03 13.89 -2.18
N PRO A 333 4.66 13.76 -3.45
CA PRO A 333 3.40 14.34 -3.94
C PRO A 333 2.13 13.54 -3.61
N SER A 334 2.25 12.34 -3.05
CA SER A 334 1.11 11.48 -2.69
C SER A 334 0.52 11.83 -1.32
N LEU A 335 -0.81 11.71 -1.20
CA LEU A 335 -1.54 11.94 0.05
C LEU A 335 -1.50 10.74 1.01
N LEU A 336 -1.27 9.53 0.48
CA LEU A 336 -1.33 8.29 1.23
C LEU A 336 0.04 7.62 1.34
N ARG A 337 0.19 6.86 2.43
CA ARG A 337 1.18 5.78 2.58
C ARG A 337 0.45 4.45 2.51
N ILE A 338 1.14 3.42 2.06
CA ILE A 338 0.60 2.07 1.85
C ILE A 338 1.50 1.01 2.51
N GLY A 339 1.01 -0.23 2.57
CA GLY A 339 1.78 -1.37 3.05
C GLY A 339 2.25 -1.23 4.49
N LYS A 340 3.48 -1.64 4.77
CA LYS A 340 4.02 -1.67 6.14
C LYS A 340 4.10 -0.29 6.80
N GLU A 341 4.39 0.76 6.03
CA GLU A 341 4.38 2.12 6.56
C GLU A 341 2.98 2.51 7.05
N ALA A 342 1.94 2.26 6.24
CA ALA A 342 0.57 2.54 6.66
C ALA A 342 0.14 1.72 7.89
N VAL A 343 0.54 0.45 7.97
CA VAL A 343 0.28 -0.39 9.15
C VAL A 343 0.95 0.20 10.40
N ARG A 344 2.19 0.65 10.27
CA ARG A 344 2.93 1.29 11.37
C ARG A 344 2.27 2.61 11.79
N LEU A 345 1.92 3.47 10.84
CA LEU A 345 1.24 4.74 11.11
C LEU A 345 -0.12 4.51 11.79
N THR A 346 -0.88 3.49 11.35
CA THR A 346 -2.13 3.12 12.01
C THR A 346 -1.93 2.78 13.49
N SER A 347 -0.77 2.21 13.86
CA SER A 347 -0.48 1.80 15.25
C SER A 347 -0.22 2.96 16.20
N ILE A 348 0.04 4.15 15.69
CA ILE A 348 0.32 5.35 16.50
C ILE A 348 -0.81 6.40 16.48
N PHE A 349 -1.81 6.21 15.64
CA PHE A 349 -2.92 7.14 15.48
C PHE A 349 -3.86 7.16 16.69
N GLU A 350 -4.20 8.35 17.22
CA GLU A 350 -4.97 8.54 18.46
C GLU A 350 -6.14 9.54 18.36
N SER A 351 -6.47 10.08 17.19
CA SER A 351 -7.49 11.13 17.08
C SER A 351 -8.92 10.62 17.33
N GLU A 352 -9.70 11.39 18.06
CA GLU A 352 -11.07 11.08 18.45
C GLU A 352 -12.13 11.47 17.40
N ASP A 353 -11.88 12.51 16.59
CA ASP A 353 -12.92 13.18 15.78
C ASP A 353 -12.74 13.02 14.27
N SER A 354 -11.84 12.13 13.82
CA SER A 354 -11.43 12.10 12.41
C SER A 354 -10.93 10.73 11.96
N GLN A 355 -10.78 10.56 10.67
CA GLN A 355 -10.23 9.35 10.07
C GLN A 355 -8.84 9.63 9.49
N ALA A 356 -7.90 8.72 9.70
CA ALA A 356 -6.55 8.83 9.12
C ALA A 356 -6.17 7.58 8.32
N THR A 357 -6.87 6.46 8.53
CA THR A 357 -6.46 5.17 8.00
C THR A 357 -7.68 4.37 7.53
N MET A 358 -7.48 3.53 6.52
CA MET A 358 -8.48 2.58 6.04
C MET A 358 -7.81 1.29 5.57
N SER A 359 -8.49 0.18 5.74
CA SER A 359 -8.09 -1.10 5.14
C SER A 359 -8.82 -1.34 3.82
N SER A 360 -8.17 -2.07 2.91
CA SER A 360 -8.82 -2.60 1.69
C SER A 360 -9.67 -1.61 0.89
N PRO A 361 -9.09 -0.51 0.35
CA PRO A 361 -9.85 0.51 -0.40
C PRO A 361 -10.64 -0.07 -1.59
N LYS A 362 -10.17 -1.15 -2.20
CA LYS A 362 -10.84 -1.85 -3.31
C LYS A 362 -12.25 -2.33 -2.95
N ARG A 363 -12.56 -2.57 -1.68
CA ARG A 363 -13.91 -2.99 -1.23
C ARG A 363 -14.95 -1.88 -1.31
N TYR A 364 -14.52 -0.63 -1.46
CA TYR A 364 -15.36 0.55 -1.41
C TYR A 364 -15.35 1.33 -2.74
N LEU A 365 -15.04 0.67 -3.85
CA LEU A 365 -15.02 1.30 -5.18
C LEU A 365 -16.34 1.98 -5.56
N TRP A 366 -17.45 1.52 -5.01
CA TRP A 366 -18.79 2.04 -5.22
C TRP A 366 -19.17 3.21 -4.31
N ASP A 367 -18.40 3.52 -3.24
CA ASP A 367 -18.77 4.51 -2.22
C ASP A 367 -18.16 5.88 -2.53
N TYR A 368 -18.87 6.64 -3.38
CA TYR A 368 -18.53 8.02 -3.74
C TYR A 368 -19.10 9.06 -2.77
N SER A 369 -19.72 8.63 -1.67
CA SER A 369 -20.25 9.55 -0.67
C SER A 369 -19.10 10.28 0.04
N GLU A 370 -19.21 11.60 0.19
CA GLU A 370 -18.26 12.37 0.99
C GLU A 370 -18.25 11.85 2.43
N SER A 371 -17.06 11.79 3.01
CA SER A 371 -16.92 11.36 4.40
C SER A 371 -17.58 12.36 5.34
N SER A 372 -18.40 11.86 6.27
CA SER A 372 -18.98 12.69 7.33
C SER A 372 -17.95 13.19 8.35
N LEU A 373 -16.77 12.55 8.39
CA LEU A 373 -15.64 12.96 9.22
C LEU A 373 -14.48 13.37 8.31
N PRO A 374 -13.77 14.45 8.64
CA PRO A 374 -12.63 14.88 7.85
C PRO A 374 -11.51 13.82 7.92
N TRP A 375 -10.84 13.61 6.80
CA TRP A 375 -9.59 12.87 6.77
C TRP A 375 -8.47 13.74 7.32
N ILE A 376 -7.64 13.17 8.18
CA ILE A 376 -6.49 13.85 8.76
C ILE A 376 -5.20 13.10 8.49
N LYS A 377 -4.09 13.84 8.57
CA LYS A 377 -2.75 13.26 8.49
C LYS A 377 -2.39 12.53 9.78
N VAL A 378 -1.65 11.46 9.65
CA VAL A 378 -0.91 10.84 10.75
C VAL A 378 0.49 11.44 10.78
N ASP A 379 0.90 11.99 11.91
CA ASP A 379 2.29 12.35 12.14
C ASP A 379 3.12 11.07 12.37
N LYS A 380 4.30 11.01 11.77
CA LYS A 380 5.22 9.86 11.90
C LYS A 380 5.61 9.55 13.35
N ASP A 381 5.59 10.53 14.22
CA ASP A 381 5.93 10.41 15.64
C ASP A 381 4.69 10.20 16.54
N GLY A 382 3.50 10.13 15.96
CA GLY A 382 2.24 9.98 16.69
C GLY A 382 1.79 11.24 17.43
N TYR A 383 2.55 12.31 17.32
CA TYR A 383 2.29 13.55 18.02
C TYR A 383 1.44 14.51 17.16
N ILE A 384 0.15 14.46 17.36
CA ILE A 384 -0.72 15.55 16.90
C ILE A 384 -0.66 16.60 18.00
N GLY A 385 0.18 17.62 17.80
CA GLY A 385 0.34 18.71 18.76
C GLY A 385 -1.01 19.34 19.13
N TYR A 386 -1.38 19.28 20.38
CA TYR A 386 -2.67 19.76 20.94
C TYR A 386 -2.93 21.25 20.68
N ASN A 387 -1.92 22.00 20.24
CA ASN A 387 -1.95 23.44 20.08
C ASN A 387 -1.87 23.95 18.63
N GLN A 388 -1.89 23.06 17.64
CA GLN A 388 -1.93 23.49 16.25
C GLN A 388 -3.37 23.61 15.76
N HIS A 389 -3.69 24.76 15.17
CA HIS A 389 -5.01 25.12 14.67
C HIS A 389 -5.67 23.97 13.89
N GLU A 390 -7.00 23.81 14.03
CA GLU A 390 -7.84 22.79 13.39
C GLU A 390 -7.56 22.62 11.88
N ASN A 391 -7.11 23.69 11.21
CA ASN A 391 -6.83 23.69 9.78
C ASN A 391 -5.55 22.90 9.37
N LEU A 392 -4.61 22.63 10.28
CA LEU A 392 -3.37 21.93 10.00
C LEU A 392 -3.49 20.40 10.10
N ARG A 393 -4.62 19.87 10.58
CA ARG A 393 -4.87 18.44 10.74
C ARG A 393 -5.52 17.78 9.54
N LYS A 394 -6.15 18.57 8.65
CA LYS A 394 -6.84 18.02 7.48
C LYS A 394 -5.83 17.39 6.53
N ALA A 395 -6.22 16.31 5.87
CA ALA A 395 -5.40 15.68 4.85
C ALA A 395 -5.01 16.70 3.79
N ALA A 396 -3.80 16.53 3.27
CA ALA A 396 -3.05 17.51 2.52
C ALA A 396 -3.82 18.32 1.48
N LEU A 397 -3.45 19.58 1.39
CA LEU A 397 -3.83 20.49 0.32
C LEU A 397 -2.73 20.65 -0.75
N PHE A 398 -1.73 19.74 -0.76
CA PHE A 398 -0.53 19.82 -1.61
C PHE A 398 -0.41 18.62 -2.54
N GLY A 399 0.47 18.75 -3.49
CA GLY A 399 0.70 17.71 -4.48
C GLY A 399 -0.54 17.44 -5.31
N ILE A 400 -1.01 16.21 -5.33
CA ILE A 400 -2.20 15.85 -6.12
C ILE A 400 -3.51 16.50 -5.65
N ALA A 401 -3.58 16.96 -4.40
CA ALA A 401 -4.79 17.55 -3.85
C ALA A 401 -5.24 18.81 -4.62
N GLU A 402 -4.33 19.50 -5.28
CA GLU A 402 -4.62 20.66 -6.13
C GLU A 402 -5.54 20.32 -7.32
N TYR A 403 -5.66 19.04 -7.67
CA TYR A 403 -6.45 18.57 -8.80
C TYR A 403 -7.71 17.80 -8.36
N LEU A 404 -8.11 17.89 -7.09
CA LEU A 404 -9.21 17.12 -6.54
C LEU A 404 -10.42 17.96 -6.15
N ASN A 405 -11.60 17.38 -6.32
CA ASN A 405 -12.84 17.84 -5.73
C ASN A 405 -12.94 17.43 -4.25
N THR A 406 -13.94 17.92 -3.53
CA THR A 406 -14.20 17.62 -2.11
C THR A 406 -14.35 16.12 -1.84
N ASP A 407 -14.98 15.38 -2.76
CA ASP A 407 -15.19 13.93 -2.69
C ASP A 407 -13.95 13.13 -3.12
N GLY A 408 -12.89 13.80 -3.57
CA GLY A 408 -11.63 13.18 -4.01
C GLY A 408 -11.62 12.72 -5.47
N THR A 409 -12.64 13.02 -6.23
CA THR A 409 -12.62 12.82 -7.70
C THR A 409 -11.77 13.90 -8.37
N VAL A 410 -11.28 13.62 -9.58
CA VAL A 410 -10.45 14.56 -10.31
C VAL A 410 -11.26 15.80 -10.72
N SER A 411 -10.76 16.99 -10.35
CA SER A 411 -11.37 18.25 -10.70
C SER A 411 -11.16 18.61 -12.18
N LYS A 412 -12.24 18.81 -12.89
CA LYS A 412 -12.24 19.33 -14.28
C LYS A 412 -12.14 20.86 -14.33
N SER A 413 -12.45 21.53 -13.22
CA SER A 413 -12.53 23.01 -13.16
C SER A 413 -11.19 23.69 -12.87
N GLY A 414 -10.17 22.97 -12.43
CA GLY A 414 -8.88 23.53 -12.04
C GLY A 414 -8.91 24.34 -10.73
N PHE A 415 -9.99 24.31 -9.97
CA PHE A 415 -10.08 24.93 -8.66
C PHE A 415 -9.97 23.86 -7.58
N PRO A 416 -8.88 23.85 -6.78
CA PRO A 416 -8.71 22.88 -5.72
C PRO A 416 -9.73 23.08 -4.60
N THR A 417 -10.15 21.97 -3.99
CA THR A 417 -10.93 22.04 -2.76
C THR A 417 -10.04 22.36 -1.56
N THR A 418 -10.59 23.10 -0.61
CA THR A 418 -9.94 23.34 0.69
C THR A 418 -10.36 22.32 1.76
N GLU A 419 -11.27 21.41 1.41
CA GLU A 419 -11.83 20.43 2.33
C GLU A 419 -11.45 19.00 1.93
N SER A 420 -11.08 18.17 2.89
CA SER A 420 -10.66 16.78 2.72
C SER A 420 -11.76 15.81 3.17
N ASN A 421 -12.97 15.95 2.60
CA ASN A 421 -14.09 15.04 2.86
C ASN A 421 -14.13 13.89 1.83
N TYR A 422 -12.98 13.50 1.32
CA TYR A 422 -12.85 12.52 0.27
C TYR A 422 -13.71 11.27 0.50
N SER A 423 -14.26 10.74 -0.58
CA SER A 423 -15.04 9.51 -0.56
C SER A 423 -14.14 8.29 -0.33
N ARG A 424 -14.73 7.18 0.12
CA ARG A 424 -13.98 5.93 0.26
C ARG A 424 -13.50 5.38 -1.08
N ALA A 425 -14.27 5.59 -2.16
CA ALA A 425 -13.88 5.22 -3.52
C ALA A 425 -12.59 5.92 -3.96
N SER A 426 -12.43 7.21 -3.65
CA SER A 426 -11.24 7.98 -4.03
C SER A 426 -9.94 7.47 -3.40
N LEU A 427 -10.02 6.77 -2.26
CA LEU A 427 -8.84 6.20 -1.61
C LEU A 427 -8.17 5.12 -2.47
N MET A 428 -8.92 4.45 -3.34
CA MET A 428 -8.32 3.53 -4.32
C MET A 428 -7.47 4.28 -5.34
N THR A 429 -7.97 5.39 -5.87
CA THR A 429 -7.20 6.28 -6.74
C THR A 429 -5.91 6.76 -6.07
N PHE A 430 -5.99 7.22 -4.81
CA PHE A 430 -4.81 7.71 -4.08
C PHE A 430 -3.81 6.59 -3.78
N ALA A 431 -4.27 5.38 -3.46
CA ALA A 431 -3.39 4.22 -3.28
C ALA A 431 -2.66 3.87 -4.59
N LEU A 432 -3.34 3.93 -5.73
CA LEU A 432 -2.72 3.74 -7.05
C LEU A 432 -1.71 4.83 -7.38
N VAL A 433 -1.99 6.09 -7.03
CA VAL A 433 -1.04 7.20 -7.17
C VAL A 433 0.24 6.91 -6.39
N GLU A 434 0.12 6.49 -5.13
CA GLU A 434 1.28 6.11 -4.31
C GLU A 434 2.07 4.95 -4.94
N ILE A 435 1.39 3.91 -5.40
CA ILE A 435 2.03 2.78 -6.10
C ILE A 435 2.80 3.25 -7.34
N LEU A 436 2.22 4.14 -8.13
CA LEU A 436 2.87 4.69 -9.32
C LEU A 436 4.11 5.52 -8.97
N TYR A 437 4.06 6.36 -7.95
CA TYR A 437 5.23 7.12 -7.51
C TYR A 437 6.35 6.22 -7.00
N GLN A 438 6.03 5.19 -6.21
CA GLN A 438 7.00 4.20 -5.76
C GLN A 438 7.65 3.46 -6.95
N ALA A 439 6.84 3.08 -7.96
CA ALA A 439 7.33 2.42 -9.16
C ALA A 439 8.26 3.35 -9.99
N LEU A 440 7.85 4.61 -10.23
CA LEU A 440 8.64 5.59 -10.97
C LEU A 440 9.97 5.91 -10.28
N THR A 441 9.95 6.03 -8.96
CA THR A 441 11.14 6.20 -8.15
C THR A 441 12.06 4.99 -8.25
N GLN A 442 11.52 3.77 -8.13
CA GLN A 442 12.30 2.54 -8.22
C GLN A 442 13.01 2.42 -9.56
N ILE A 443 12.29 2.58 -10.68
CA ILE A 443 12.88 2.40 -12.02
C ILE A 443 13.95 3.42 -12.35
N ASN A 444 13.89 4.62 -11.75
CA ASN A 444 14.85 5.69 -11.97
C ASN A 444 15.95 5.78 -10.88
N ASN A 445 15.87 5.03 -9.80
CA ASN A 445 16.96 4.94 -8.84
C ASN A 445 18.26 4.42 -9.52
N HIS A 446 19.38 4.98 -9.13
CA HIS A 446 20.69 4.59 -9.70
C HIS A 446 20.98 3.10 -9.54
N SER A 447 20.64 2.51 -8.39
CA SER A 447 20.84 1.09 -8.11
C SER A 447 20.06 0.18 -9.09
N TYR A 448 18.79 0.48 -9.33
CA TYR A 448 17.95 -0.24 -10.30
C TYR A 448 18.55 -0.13 -11.72
N ARG A 449 18.84 1.09 -12.18
CA ARG A 449 19.39 1.34 -13.52
C ARG A 449 20.76 0.66 -13.72
N LYS A 450 21.59 0.63 -12.69
CA LYS A 450 22.88 -0.05 -12.71
C LYS A 450 22.72 -1.58 -12.82
N ASP A 451 21.78 -2.15 -12.06
CA ASP A 451 21.50 -3.58 -12.05
C ASP A 451 20.91 -4.06 -13.38
N MET A 452 19.99 -3.28 -13.97
CA MET A 452 19.37 -3.57 -15.25
C MET A 452 20.26 -3.24 -16.47
N GLY A 453 21.37 -2.51 -16.27
CA GLY A 453 22.25 -2.02 -17.32
C GLY A 453 21.81 -0.70 -17.94
N ASN A 454 22.73 -0.01 -18.63
CA ASN A 454 22.49 1.32 -19.19
C ASN A 454 22.06 2.35 -18.11
N SER A 455 22.90 2.50 -17.05
CA SER A 455 22.62 3.35 -15.88
C SER A 455 22.36 4.82 -16.23
N SER A 456 22.87 5.28 -17.38
CA SER A 456 22.68 6.65 -17.86
C SER A 456 21.38 6.89 -18.63
N PHE A 457 20.50 5.88 -18.79
CA PHE A 457 19.25 6.02 -19.53
C PHE A 457 18.09 6.13 -18.56
N ARG A 458 17.21 7.11 -18.80
CA ARG A 458 15.96 7.28 -18.07
C ARG A 458 15.01 6.11 -18.35
N ARG A 459 14.30 5.65 -17.33
CA ARG A 459 13.19 4.70 -17.47
C ARG A 459 11.88 5.47 -17.51
N ILE A 460 11.04 5.13 -18.49
CA ILE A 460 9.70 5.69 -18.62
C ILE A 460 8.66 4.58 -18.60
N LEU A 461 7.60 4.78 -17.86
CA LEU A 461 6.50 3.81 -17.77
C LEU A 461 5.63 3.94 -19.02
N LYS A 462 5.54 2.85 -19.80
CA LYS A 462 4.76 2.79 -21.05
C LYS A 462 3.55 1.87 -20.96
N ASN A 463 3.64 0.80 -20.17
CA ASN A 463 2.57 -0.17 -20.05
C ASN A 463 2.23 -0.39 -18.56
N ILE A 464 0.95 -0.36 -18.25
CA ILE A 464 0.41 -0.78 -16.96
C ILE A 464 -0.53 -1.96 -17.23
N VAL A 465 -0.27 -3.09 -16.61
CA VAL A 465 -1.12 -4.29 -16.70
C VAL A 465 -1.77 -4.50 -15.35
N ILE A 466 -3.09 -4.61 -15.30
CA ILE A 466 -3.82 -4.75 -14.04
C ILE A 466 -4.73 -5.96 -14.09
N THR A 467 -4.76 -6.73 -13.00
CA THR A 467 -5.67 -7.85 -12.81
C THR A 467 -6.91 -7.45 -12.01
N CYS A 468 -7.97 -8.22 -12.15
CA CYS A 468 -9.18 -8.10 -11.33
C CYS A 468 -9.64 -9.48 -10.86
N PRO A 469 -10.47 -9.58 -9.79
CA PRO A 469 -11.12 -10.84 -9.44
C PRO A 469 -11.96 -11.39 -10.59
N THR A 470 -11.98 -12.71 -10.74
CA THR A 470 -12.61 -13.42 -11.85
C THR A 470 -14.10 -13.11 -11.98
N ALA A 471 -14.80 -12.98 -10.87
CA ALA A 471 -16.23 -12.71 -10.85
C ALA A 471 -16.58 -11.28 -10.36
N MET A 472 -15.65 -10.34 -10.53
CA MET A 472 -15.90 -8.92 -10.25
C MET A 472 -17.01 -8.39 -11.16
N THR A 473 -18.01 -7.71 -10.59
CA THR A 473 -19.10 -7.13 -11.38
C THR A 473 -18.58 -6.13 -12.40
N ALA A 474 -19.22 -5.98 -13.57
CA ALA A 474 -18.78 -5.06 -14.60
C ALA A 474 -18.75 -3.62 -14.08
N LYS A 475 -19.70 -3.24 -13.21
CA LYS A 475 -19.73 -1.91 -12.59
C LYS A 475 -18.52 -1.64 -11.68
N GLU A 476 -18.10 -2.62 -10.88
CA GLU A 476 -16.86 -2.48 -10.10
C GLU A 476 -15.62 -2.46 -11.00
N GLN A 477 -15.63 -3.21 -12.12
CA GLN A 477 -14.56 -3.16 -13.12
C GLN A 477 -14.43 -1.75 -13.70
N ILE A 478 -15.55 -1.09 -14.01
CA ILE A 478 -15.59 0.31 -14.50
C ILE A 478 -14.98 1.24 -13.43
N TYR A 479 -15.41 1.15 -12.18
CA TYR A 479 -14.88 1.99 -11.09
C TYR A 479 -13.37 1.78 -10.87
N LEU A 480 -12.91 0.53 -10.97
CA LEU A 480 -11.47 0.25 -10.87
C LEU A 480 -10.71 0.86 -12.04
N LYS A 481 -11.25 0.79 -13.26
CA LYS A 481 -10.67 1.42 -14.44
C LYS A 481 -10.59 2.94 -14.27
N GLU A 482 -11.69 3.58 -13.87
CA GLU A 482 -11.73 5.02 -13.60
C GLU A 482 -10.70 5.44 -12.54
N SER A 483 -10.54 4.65 -11.48
CA SER A 483 -9.54 4.90 -10.43
C SER A 483 -8.11 4.88 -10.97
N ILE A 484 -7.81 3.96 -11.90
CA ILE A 484 -6.49 3.86 -12.55
C ILE A 484 -6.22 5.02 -13.50
N GLU A 485 -7.21 5.36 -14.31
CA GLU A 485 -7.12 6.47 -15.26
C GLU A 485 -6.95 7.80 -14.52
N ALA A 486 -7.69 8.00 -13.43
CA ALA A 486 -7.54 9.14 -12.54
C ALA A 486 -6.15 9.19 -11.89
N ALA A 487 -5.64 8.06 -11.41
CA ALA A 487 -4.30 7.99 -10.83
C ALA A 487 -3.21 8.35 -11.85
N VAL A 488 -3.30 7.81 -13.06
CA VAL A 488 -2.37 8.13 -14.15
C VAL A 488 -2.45 9.62 -14.51
N PHE A 489 -3.66 10.19 -14.57
CA PHE A 489 -3.84 11.61 -14.82
C PHE A 489 -3.15 12.48 -13.76
N LEU A 490 -3.35 12.16 -12.47
CA LEU A 490 -2.75 12.90 -11.36
C LEU A 490 -1.22 12.82 -11.37
N VAL A 491 -0.66 11.62 -11.57
CA VAL A 491 0.79 11.41 -11.69
C VAL A 491 1.36 12.17 -12.89
N LYS A 492 0.65 12.19 -14.02
CA LYS A 492 1.09 12.94 -15.21
C LYS A 492 1.09 14.46 -14.99
N LYS A 493 0.23 14.97 -14.11
CA LYS A 493 0.23 16.40 -13.73
C LYS A 493 1.47 16.77 -12.93
N GLN A 494 1.90 15.90 -12.02
CA GLN A 494 3.08 16.15 -11.16
C GLN A 494 4.41 15.81 -11.88
N TYR A 495 4.46 14.69 -12.62
CA TYR A 495 5.65 14.21 -13.33
C TYR A 495 5.35 13.97 -14.81
N PRO A 496 5.17 15.03 -15.60
CA PRO A 496 4.74 14.91 -17.01
C PRO A 496 5.72 14.11 -17.89
N ASN A 497 7.01 14.10 -17.50
CA ASN A 497 8.06 13.44 -18.28
C ASN A 497 8.32 11.98 -17.85
N SER A 498 7.72 11.50 -16.77
CA SER A 498 7.97 10.16 -16.23
C SER A 498 7.10 9.07 -16.86
N LEU A 499 6.00 9.48 -17.47
CA LEU A 499 5.09 8.60 -18.19
C LEU A 499 5.25 8.78 -19.71
N HIS A 500 5.22 7.67 -20.44
CA HIS A 500 5.25 7.73 -21.91
C HIS A 500 4.01 8.47 -22.45
N GLN A 501 4.16 9.21 -23.54
CA GLN A 501 3.04 9.95 -24.16
C GLN A 501 1.90 8.99 -24.56
N GLU A 502 2.26 7.81 -25.10
CA GLU A 502 1.35 6.72 -25.46
C GLU A 502 1.31 5.64 -24.34
N LEU A 503 1.14 6.05 -23.09
CA LEU A 503 0.96 5.09 -21.99
C LEU A 503 -0.29 4.25 -22.26
N LYS A 504 -0.17 2.94 -22.14
CA LYS A 504 -1.28 1.98 -22.29
C LYS A 504 -1.59 1.31 -20.95
N ILE A 505 -2.88 1.25 -20.63
CA ILE A 505 -3.39 0.50 -19.51
C ILE A 505 -4.07 -0.76 -20.06
N HIS A 506 -3.49 -1.93 -19.76
CA HIS A 506 -4.04 -3.20 -20.18
C HIS A 506 -4.96 -3.77 -19.10
N PRO A 507 -6.11 -4.33 -19.45
CA PRO A 507 -6.49 -4.81 -20.78
C PRO A 507 -7.11 -3.78 -21.71
N PHE A 508 -7.17 -2.51 -21.36
CA PHE A 508 -7.88 -1.47 -22.11
C PHE A 508 -7.01 -0.95 -23.26
N GLU A 509 -7.33 -1.32 -24.47
CA GLU A 509 -6.72 -0.75 -25.67
C GLU A 509 -7.55 0.45 -26.13
N ASN A 510 -7.00 1.66 -25.99
CA ASN A 510 -7.46 2.94 -26.52
C ASN A 510 -8.99 3.20 -26.61
N GLU A 511 -9.44 4.27 -25.96
CA GLU A 511 -10.76 4.89 -26.09
C GLU A 511 -11.93 3.91 -26.04
N ILE A 512 -12.24 3.43 -24.86
CA ILE A 512 -13.53 2.82 -24.62
C ILE A 512 -14.50 3.99 -24.46
N SER A 513 -15.31 4.23 -25.49
CA SER A 513 -16.59 4.89 -25.28
C SER A 513 -17.40 4.05 -24.30
N PHE A 514 -18.22 4.66 -23.50
CA PHE A 514 -19.16 3.96 -22.60
C PHE A 514 -20.12 2.99 -23.32
N GLU A 515 -20.13 3.03 -24.64
CA GLU A 515 -20.90 2.13 -25.51
C GLU A 515 -20.21 0.78 -25.77
N ASP A 516 -18.92 0.63 -25.43
CA ASP A 516 -18.16 -0.63 -25.57
C ASP A 516 -18.06 -1.40 -24.23
N SER A 517 -19.10 -1.37 -23.39
CA SER A 517 -19.22 -2.13 -22.12
C SER A 517 -19.15 -3.66 -22.31
N GLU A 518 -19.08 -4.14 -23.52
CA GLU A 518 -19.14 -5.56 -23.88
C GLU A 518 -17.80 -6.32 -23.80
N LYS A 519 -16.68 -5.67 -23.42
CA LYS A 519 -15.38 -6.37 -23.34
C LYS A 519 -14.98 -6.68 -21.91
N PRO A 520 -15.13 -7.92 -21.48
CA PRO A 520 -14.74 -8.33 -20.14
C PRO A 520 -13.23 -8.18 -19.91
N TRP A 521 -12.85 -8.06 -18.66
CA TRP A 521 -11.46 -7.94 -18.23
C TRP A 521 -10.66 -9.21 -18.55
N LYS A 522 -9.69 -9.14 -19.45
CA LYS A 522 -8.92 -10.29 -19.94
C LYS A 522 -7.88 -10.83 -18.97
N TYR A 523 -7.54 -10.06 -17.94
CA TYR A 523 -6.49 -10.40 -16.96
C TYR A 523 -7.11 -10.67 -15.60
N ASP A 524 -8.06 -11.61 -15.52
CA ASP A 524 -8.61 -12.05 -14.24
C ASP A 524 -7.61 -12.90 -13.44
N GLU A 525 -7.72 -12.85 -12.11
CA GLU A 525 -6.75 -13.44 -11.17
C GLU A 525 -6.63 -14.96 -11.36
N ALA A 526 -7.75 -15.68 -11.52
CA ALA A 526 -7.74 -17.12 -11.67
C ALA A 526 -7.19 -17.58 -13.02
N THR A 527 -7.55 -16.91 -14.11
CA THR A 527 -7.00 -17.19 -15.46
C THR A 527 -5.50 -16.90 -15.49
N CYS A 528 -5.04 -15.80 -14.90
CA CYS A 528 -3.61 -15.49 -14.83
C CYS A 528 -2.84 -16.58 -14.08
N SER A 529 -3.39 -17.13 -13.00
CA SER A 529 -2.84 -18.28 -12.30
C SER A 529 -2.73 -19.53 -13.19
N GLN A 530 -3.76 -19.81 -14.01
CA GLN A 530 -3.75 -20.90 -14.99
C GLN A 530 -2.67 -20.69 -16.07
N ILE A 531 -2.49 -19.46 -16.56
CA ILE A 531 -1.47 -19.12 -17.56
C ILE A 531 -0.07 -19.38 -17.01
N THR A 532 0.19 -19.04 -15.75
CA THR A 532 1.47 -19.34 -15.10
C THR A 532 1.75 -20.85 -15.04
N TYR A 533 0.74 -21.64 -14.67
CA TYR A 533 0.84 -23.10 -14.68
C TYR A 533 1.08 -23.65 -16.09
N LEU A 534 0.30 -23.20 -17.08
CA LEU A 534 0.42 -23.64 -18.47
C LEU A 534 1.81 -23.33 -19.03
N TYR A 535 2.33 -22.13 -18.78
CA TYR A 535 3.67 -21.75 -19.20
C TYR A 535 4.73 -22.67 -18.59
N SER A 536 4.66 -22.91 -17.28
CA SER A 536 5.59 -23.83 -16.59
C SER A 536 5.53 -25.24 -17.15
N GLU A 537 4.33 -25.81 -17.31
CA GLU A 537 4.18 -27.15 -17.87
C GLU A 537 4.66 -27.20 -19.32
N MET A 538 4.13 -26.37 -20.20
CA MET A 538 4.34 -26.46 -21.64
C MET A 538 5.77 -26.04 -22.04
N VAL A 539 6.25 -24.90 -21.53
CA VAL A 539 7.54 -24.35 -21.97
C VAL A 539 8.71 -24.96 -21.21
N ASP A 540 8.59 -25.03 -19.89
CA ASP A 540 9.70 -25.55 -19.08
C ASP A 540 9.73 -27.09 -19.01
N LYS A 541 8.66 -27.74 -18.55
CA LYS A 541 8.68 -29.21 -18.33
C LYS A 541 8.57 -29.99 -19.63
N PHE A 542 7.64 -29.64 -20.52
CA PHE A 542 7.48 -30.27 -21.83
C PHE A 542 8.40 -29.70 -22.93
N LYS A 543 9.26 -28.68 -22.60
CA LYS A 543 10.23 -28.05 -23.51
C LYS A 543 9.64 -27.52 -24.82
N GLY A 544 8.43 -26.95 -24.74
CA GLY A 544 7.68 -26.39 -25.88
C GLY A 544 6.92 -27.43 -26.71
N ARG A 545 6.84 -28.67 -26.30
CA ARG A 545 6.10 -29.76 -27.00
C ARG A 545 4.65 -29.75 -26.55
N HIS A 546 3.87 -28.82 -27.04
CA HIS A 546 2.46 -28.60 -26.66
C HIS A 546 1.58 -29.83 -26.88
N GLU A 547 1.76 -30.54 -28.02
CA GLU A 547 1.00 -31.76 -28.33
C GLU A 547 1.17 -32.83 -27.24
N LEU A 548 2.39 -33.01 -26.71
CA LEU A 548 2.66 -33.97 -25.66
C LEU A 548 1.96 -33.57 -24.34
N PHE A 549 1.95 -32.28 -24.04
CA PHE A 549 1.25 -31.78 -22.86
C PHE A 549 -0.26 -32.14 -22.94
N PHE A 550 -0.92 -31.75 -24.04
CA PHE A 550 -2.35 -32.03 -24.23
C PHE A 550 -2.67 -33.52 -24.26
N LYS A 551 -1.83 -34.31 -24.92
CA LYS A 551 -1.99 -35.77 -24.99
C LYS A 551 -1.83 -36.43 -23.60
N TYR A 552 -0.90 -35.94 -22.77
CA TYR A 552 -0.58 -36.53 -21.48
C TYR A 552 -1.51 -36.07 -20.35
N LYS A 553 -1.85 -34.80 -20.32
CA LYS A 553 -2.68 -34.17 -19.27
C LYS A 553 -4.17 -34.12 -19.62
N GLY A 554 -4.51 -34.11 -20.88
CA GLY A 554 -5.85 -33.90 -21.38
C GLY A 554 -6.55 -35.17 -21.91
N LYS A 555 -7.68 -34.95 -22.49
CA LYS A 555 -8.49 -35.97 -23.15
C LYS A 555 -9.33 -35.38 -24.27
N LYS A 556 -9.84 -36.24 -25.18
CA LYS A 556 -10.77 -35.81 -26.24
C LYS A 556 -12.14 -35.53 -25.64
N ARG A 557 -12.73 -34.41 -25.99
CA ARG A 557 -14.07 -33.98 -25.58
C ARG A 557 -14.92 -33.60 -26.80
N LYS A 558 -16.21 -33.90 -26.76
CA LYS A 558 -17.11 -33.64 -27.92
C LYS A 558 -17.46 -32.14 -28.04
N ASN A 559 -17.62 -31.46 -26.93
CA ASN A 559 -18.07 -30.06 -26.87
C ASN A 559 -16.86 -29.10 -26.71
N THR A 560 -15.99 -29.09 -27.69
CA THR A 560 -14.81 -28.24 -27.73
C THR A 560 -14.61 -27.68 -29.14
N LEU A 561 -13.75 -26.66 -29.30
CA LEU A 561 -13.44 -26.07 -30.62
C LEU A 561 -12.87 -27.09 -31.61
N PHE A 562 -12.06 -28.04 -31.10
CA PHE A 562 -11.40 -29.06 -31.88
C PHE A 562 -11.73 -30.48 -31.29
N PRO A 563 -12.91 -31.07 -31.53
CA PRO A 563 -13.32 -32.33 -30.91
C PRO A 563 -12.41 -33.51 -31.23
N SER A 564 -11.66 -33.45 -32.31
CA SER A 564 -10.70 -34.50 -32.70
C SER A 564 -9.39 -34.44 -31.91
N LYS A 565 -9.08 -33.33 -31.26
CA LYS A 565 -7.84 -33.06 -30.48
C LYS A 565 -8.11 -33.24 -28.99
N GLU A 566 -7.09 -33.54 -28.24
CA GLU A 566 -7.11 -33.51 -26.78
C GLU A 566 -7.20 -32.04 -26.29
N SER A 567 -7.97 -31.86 -25.20
CA SER A 567 -8.08 -30.60 -24.47
C SER A 567 -7.84 -30.84 -22.99
N VAL A 568 -7.41 -29.83 -22.27
CA VAL A 568 -7.21 -29.84 -20.82
C VAL A 568 -8.19 -28.88 -20.19
N THR A 569 -9.03 -29.38 -19.28
CA THR A 569 -9.94 -28.54 -18.48
C THR A 569 -9.31 -28.30 -17.11
N ILE A 570 -9.03 -27.05 -16.81
CA ILE A 570 -8.39 -26.61 -15.58
C ILE A 570 -9.42 -25.84 -14.74
N ALA A 571 -9.58 -26.26 -13.50
CA ALA A 571 -10.26 -25.45 -12.49
C ALA A 571 -9.20 -24.73 -11.66
N THR A 572 -9.37 -23.45 -11.42
CA THR A 572 -8.60 -22.70 -10.43
C THR A 572 -9.52 -22.19 -9.35
N VAL A 573 -9.17 -22.46 -8.11
CA VAL A 573 -9.78 -21.85 -6.94
C VAL A 573 -8.74 -20.91 -6.32
N ASP A 574 -8.97 -19.62 -6.42
CA ASP A 574 -8.16 -18.58 -5.78
C ASP A 574 -8.82 -18.15 -4.47
N ILE A 575 -8.21 -18.49 -3.33
CA ILE A 575 -8.68 -18.08 -2.01
C ILE A 575 -7.87 -16.87 -1.57
N GLY A 576 -8.32 -15.70 -2.01
CA GLY A 576 -7.72 -14.42 -1.70
C GLY A 576 -7.95 -13.98 -0.24
N GLY A 577 -7.77 -12.68 0.03
CA GLY A 577 -8.11 -12.10 1.33
C GLY A 577 -9.60 -11.81 1.46
N GLY A 578 -10.25 -11.36 0.40
CA GLY A 578 -11.62 -10.88 0.41
C GLY A 578 -12.61 -11.68 -0.42
N THR A 579 -12.14 -12.39 -1.45
CA THR A 579 -12.95 -13.21 -2.35
C THR A 579 -12.33 -14.58 -2.52
N THR A 580 -13.19 -15.57 -2.78
CA THR A 580 -12.80 -16.88 -3.28
C THR A 580 -13.36 -17.00 -4.69
N ASP A 581 -12.47 -17.08 -5.68
CA ASP A 581 -12.80 -17.06 -7.09
C ASP A 581 -12.58 -18.44 -7.71
N LEU A 582 -13.54 -18.91 -8.51
CA LEU A 582 -13.46 -20.12 -9.33
C LEU A 582 -13.42 -19.72 -10.80
N MET A 583 -12.47 -20.27 -11.54
CA MET A 583 -12.49 -20.29 -13.01
C MET A 583 -12.28 -21.70 -13.51
N ILE A 584 -13.22 -22.18 -14.32
CA ILE A 584 -13.09 -23.43 -15.07
C ILE A 584 -12.91 -23.07 -16.54
N CYS A 585 -11.74 -23.38 -17.08
CA CYS A 585 -11.41 -23.07 -18.46
C CYS A 585 -10.91 -24.32 -19.18
N ASN A 586 -11.39 -24.55 -20.39
CA ASN A 586 -10.90 -25.59 -21.27
C ASN A 586 -9.86 -24.99 -22.24
N TYR A 587 -8.72 -25.63 -22.31
CA TYR A 587 -7.60 -25.21 -23.15
C TYR A 587 -7.40 -26.18 -24.31
N GLN A 588 -7.20 -25.62 -25.49
CA GLN A 588 -6.84 -26.33 -26.71
C GLN A 588 -5.74 -25.61 -27.46
N ALA A 589 -4.96 -26.33 -28.25
CA ALA A 589 -3.95 -25.75 -29.12
C ALA A 589 -4.40 -25.80 -30.58
N ASP A 590 -4.29 -24.64 -31.24
CA ASP A 590 -4.40 -24.57 -32.69
C ASP A 590 -3.01 -24.84 -33.29
N ALA A 591 -2.88 -25.95 -34.02
CA ALA A 591 -1.60 -26.45 -34.52
C ALA A 591 -1.29 -26.05 -35.96
N GLU A 592 -2.02 -25.07 -36.53
CA GLU A 592 -1.80 -24.62 -37.92
C GLU A 592 -0.61 -23.65 -38.05
N SER A 593 -0.11 -23.11 -36.94
CA SER A 593 1.05 -22.21 -36.90
C SER A 593 2.30 -22.90 -36.37
N GLU A 594 3.51 -22.39 -36.71
CA GLU A 594 4.80 -22.89 -36.19
C GLU A 594 4.84 -22.93 -34.64
N ILE A 595 4.23 -21.92 -34.01
CA ILE A 595 4.01 -21.88 -32.57
C ILE A 595 2.51 -22.04 -32.35
N PRO A 596 2.06 -23.16 -31.78
CA PRO A 596 0.63 -23.37 -31.54
C PRO A 596 0.04 -22.27 -30.68
N ILE A 597 -1.12 -21.77 -31.08
CA ILE A 597 -1.87 -20.74 -30.32
C ILE A 597 -2.78 -21.48 -29.35
N ILE A 598 -2.60 -21.23 -28.07
CA ILE A 598 -3.46 -21.77 -27.02
C ILE A 598 -4.72 -20.95 -26.96
N LYS A 599 -5.86 -21.62 -27.04
CA LYS A 599 -7.20 -21.02 -26.98
C LYS A 599 -7.86 -21.38 -25.65
N PRO A 600 -7.98 -20.43 -24.70
CA PRO A 600 -8.78 -20.61 -23.48
C PRO A 600 -10.28 -20.50 -23.84
N ILE A 601 -11.07 -21.43 -23.37
CA ILE A 601 -12.53 -21.43 -23.48
C ILE A 601 -13.09 -21.45 -22.08
N PRO A 602 -13.57 -20.32 -21.55
CA PRO A 602 -14.20 -20.28 -20.24
C PRO A 602 -15.47 -21.13 -20.27
N VAL A 603 -15.60 -21.98 -19.26
CA VAL A 603 -16.73 -22.92 -19.14
C VAL A 603 -17.63 -22.54 -17.99
N PHE A 604 -17.04 -22.12 -16.88
CA PHE A 604 -17.75 -21.66 -15.70
C PHE A 604 -16.84 -20.79 -14.84
N TRP A 605 -17.39 -19.72 -14.25
CA TRP A 605 -16.69 -18.86 -13.28
C TRP A 605 -17.69 -18.41 -12.21
N GLU A 606 -17.19 -18.18 -11.02
CA GLU A 606 -17.98 -17.72 -9.87
C GLU A 606 -17.05 -17.07 -8.84
N GLY A 607 -17.59 -16.14 -8.05
CA GLY A 607 -16.90 -15.50 -6.94
C GLY A 607 -17.76 -15.42 -5.69
N PHE A 608 -17.15 -15.73 -4.56
CA PHE A 608 -17.78 -15.68 -3.25
C PHE A 608 -17.08 -14.64 -2.38
N ASN A 609 -17.86 -13.82 -1.68
CA ASN A 609 -17.35 -12.84 -0.71
C ASN A 609 -16.99 -13.51 0.64
N VAL A 610 -16.43 -14.72 0.59
CA VAL A 610 -15.96 -15.51 1.74
C VAL A 610 -14.53 -15.95 1.44
N ALA A 611 -13.56 -15.51 2.24
CA ALA A 611 -12.16 -15.75 1.95
C ALA A 611 -11.26 -15.69 3.20
N GLY A 612 -9.96 -15.42 3.02
CA GLY A 612 -8.97 -15.44 4.08
C GLY A 612 -9.24 -14.49 5.25
N ASP A 613 -9.80 -13.33 4.99
CA ASP A 613 -10.13 -12.36 6.06
C ASP A 613 -11.32 -12.86 6.92
N ASP A 614 -12.24 -13.64 6.31
CA ASP A 614 -13.34 -14.26 7.05
C ASP A 614 -12.83 -15.43 7.91
N ILE A 615 -11.82 -16.16 7.43
CA ILE A 615 -11.11 -17.18 8.21
C ILE A 615 -10.47 -16.51 9.44
N VAL A 616 -9.75 -15.39 9.25
CA VAL A 616 -9.14 -14.64 10.35
C VAL A 616 -10.19 -14.18 11.35
N LYS A 617 -11.28 -13.57 10.86
CA LYS A 617 -12.40 -13.14 11.69
C LYS A 617 -12.99 -14.30 12.50
N ARG A 618 -13.21 -15.44 11.85
CA ARG A 618 -13.78 -16.63 12.51
C ARG A 618 -12.86 -17.20 13.60
N ILE A 619 -11.54 -17.19 13.37
CA ILE A 619 -10.56 -17.56 14.41
C ILE A 619 -10.64 -16.59 15.60
N ILE A 620 -10.77 -15.29 15.35
CA ILE A 620 -10.96 -14.31 16.41
C ILE A 620 -12.22 -14.61 17.22
N GLU A 621 -13.35 -14.89 16.56
CA GLU A 621 -14.65 -15.14 17.16
C GLU A 621 -14.74 -16.48 17.93
N PHE A 622 -14.03 -17.52 17.48
CA PHE A 622 -14.11 -18.86 18.05
C PHE A 622 -12.95 -19.26 18.97
N VAL A 623 -11.78 -18.59 18.81
CA VAL A 623 -10.58 -18.97 19.56
C VAL A 623 -10.09 -17.83 20.45
N ILE A 624 -9.93 -16.64 19.88
CA ILE A 624 -9.28 -15.54 20.59
C ILE A 624 -10.21 -14.92 21.64
N LEU A 625 -11.39 -14.47 21.24
CA LEU A 625 -12.34 -13.83 22.16
C LEU A 625 -12.90 -14.80 23.20
N PRO A 626 -13.22 -16.08 22.90
CA PRO A 626 -13.59 -17.04 23.91
C PRO A 626 -12.46 -17.34 24.91
N SER A 627 -11.21 -17.37 24.46
CA SER A 627 -10.06 -17.51 25.36
C SER A 627 -9.94 -16.30 26.30
N PHE A 628 -10.21 -15.11 25.78
CA PHE A 628 -10.23 -13.89 26.57
C PHE A 628 -11.35 -13.91 27.62
N GLU A 629 -12.56 -14.27 27.20
CA GLU A 629 -13.71 -14.44 28.08
C GLU A 629 -13.41 -15.42 29.23
N LYS A 630 -12.91 -16.60 28.87
CA LYS A 630 -12.51 -17.64 29.83
C LYS A 630 -11.50 -17.12 30.83
N TYR A 631 -10.45 -16.42 30.35
CA TYR A 631 -9.41 -15.84 31.23
C TYR A 631 -10.01 -14.86 32.24
N LEU A 632 -10.91 -13.95 31.80
CA LEU A 632 -11.55 -12.97 32.70
C LEU A 632 -12.45 -13.66 33.74
N LYS A 633 -13.20 -14.71 33.36
CA LYS A 633 -14.04 -15.50 34.27
C LYS A 633 -13.20 -16.28 35.28
N GLU A 634 -12.05 -16.82 34.86
CA GLU A 634 -11.08 -17.49 35.74
C GLU A 634 -10.44 -16.52 36.76
N GLN A 635 -10.38 -15.21 36.44
CA GLN A 635 -9.96 -14.15 37.37
C GLN A 635 -11.10 -13.61 38.25
N GLU A 636 -12.24 -14.30 38.30
CA GLU A 636 -13.45 -13.89 39.02
C GLU A 636 -14.07 -12.57 38.57
N GLY A 637 -13.84 -12.20 37.30
CA GLY A 637 -14.44 -11.00 36.69
C GLY A 637 -15.97 -11.12 36.59
N ILE A 638 -16.69 -10.05 36.97
CA ILE A 638 -18.15 -9.97 36.84
C ILE A 638 -18.50 -9.24 35.54
N ASN A 639 -19.72 -9.44 35.01
CA ASN A 639 -20.24 -8.82 33.81
C ASN A 639 -19.32 -8.96 32.57
N VAL A 640 -18.59 -10.09 32.48
CA VAL A 640 -17.57 -10.32 31.46
C VAL A 640 -18.19 -10.28 30.07
N ASP A 641 -19.31 -11.00 29.84
CA ASP A 641 -19.95 -11.10 28.53
C ASP A 641 -20.45 -9.73 28.03
N GLU A 642 -21.08 -8.94 28.94
CA GLU A 642 -21.54 -7.59 28.62
C GLU A 642 -20.36 -6.66 28.31
N THR A 643 -19.26 -6.79 29.06
CA THR A 643 -18.05 -5.98 28.87
C THR A 643 -17.37 -6.29 27.54
N LEU A 644 -17.24 -7.57 27.18
CA LEU A 644 -16.67 -7.96 25.89
C LEU A 644 -17.59 -7.57 24.71
N ASN A 645 -18.91 -7.69 24.87
CA ASN A 645 -19.85 -7.19 23.88
C ASN A 645 -19.76 -5.67 23.71
N TYR A 646 -19.59 -4.92 24.79
CA TYR A 646 -19.33 -3.48 24.71
C TYR A 646 -18.03 -3.19 23.95
N LEU A 647 -16.94 -3.85 24.30
CA LEU A 647 -15.62 -3.60 23.70
C LEU A 647 -15.54 -4.06 22.23
N PHE A 648 -16.10 -5.24 21.88
CA PHE A 648 -15.82 -5.92 20.61
C PHE A 648 -17.06 -6.46 19.87
N GLY A 649 -18.23 -6.42 20.47
CA GLY A 649 -19.45 -7.03 19.92
C GLY A 649 -19.95 -6.33 18.65
N SER A 650 -20.91 -6.97 17.94
CA SER A 650 -21.47 -6.48 16.68
C SER A 650 -22.44 -5.31 16.82
N ASN A 651 -22.90 -4.99 18.01
CA ASN A 651 -23.80 -3.85 18.23
C ASN A 651 -23.01 -2.53 18.22
N LEU A 652 -23.14 -1.82 17.09
CA LEU A 652 -22.42 -0.57 16.84
C LEU A 652 -23.18 0.68 17.28
N GLY A 653 -24.38 0.58 17.87
CA GLY A 653 -25.27 1.66 18.30
C GLY A 653 -24.62 3.04 18.55
N ASN A 654 -25.22 3.96 19.26
CA ASN A 654 -24.70 5.31 19.55
C ASN A 654 -23.45 5.28 20.45
N GLN A 655 -22.32 4.80 19.91
CA GLN A 655 -21.03 4.76 20.61
C GLN A 655 -20.21 6.02 20.31
N ALA A 656 -19.44 6.47 21.31
CA ALA A 656 -18.50 7.58 21.14
C ALA A 656 -17.48 7.31 20.03
N ALA A 657 -17.05 8.34 19.32
CA ALA A 657 -16.06 8.22 18.22
C ALA A 657 -14.76 7.54 18.67
N THR A 658 -14.23 7.89 19.83
CA THR A 658 -13.06 7.25 20.48
C THR A 658 -13.21 5.74 20.60
N HIS A 659 -14.39 5.28 21.02
CA HIS A 659 -14.64 3.86 21.18
C HIS A 659 -14.59 3.11 19.85
N ARG A 660 -15.16 3.71 18.77
CA ARG A 660 -15.09 3.15 17.42
C ARG A 660 -13.65 3.03 16.92
N ILE A 661 -12.83 4.03 17.18
CA ILE A 661 -11.41 4.01 16.82
C ILE A 661 -10.67 2.88 17.55
N TYR A 662 -10.87 2.73 18.86
CA TYR A 662 -10.21 1.66 19.61
C TYR A 662 -10.66 0.25 19.20
N ARG A 663 -11.93 0.08 18.81
CA ARG A 663 -12.42 -1.19 18.23
C ARG A 663 -11.70 -1.52 16.92
N LYS A 664 -11.60 -0.56 15.99
CA LYS A 664 -10.85 -0.70 14.74
C LYS A 664 -9.38 -1.03 15.00
N GLN A 665 -8.76 -0.33 15.94
CA GLN A 665 -7.36 -0.58 16.32
C GLN A 665 -7.19 -1.96 16.93
N PHE A 666 -8.09 -2.40 17.81
CA PHE A 666 -8.07 -3.76 18.36
C PHE A 666 -8.12 -4.82 17.27
N ALA A 667 -9.05 -4.68 16.31
CA ALA A 667 -9.18 -5.61 15.20
C ALA A 667 -7.88 -5.72 14.38
N ASN A 668 -7.28 -4.58 14.03
CA ASN A 668 -6.11 -4.53 13.14
C ASN A 668 -4.78 -4.82 13.85
N GLN A 669 -4.61 -4.33 15.08
CA GLN A 669 -3.31 -4.33 15.76
C GLN A 669 -3.15 -5.47 16.78
N ILE A 670 -4.25 -6.10 17.20
CA ILE A 670 -4.22 -7.14 18.23
C ILE A 670 -4.85 -8.43 17.74
N ALA A 671 -6.16 -8.41 17.45
CA ALA A 671 -6.91 -9.61 17.15
C ALA A 671 -6.40 -10.32 15.90
N THR A 672 -6.09 -9.56 14.84
CA THR A 672 -5.52 -10.09 13.61
C THR A 672 -4.17 -10.78 13.84
N TYR A 673 -3.28 -10.22 14.65
CA TYR A 673 -1.98 -10.84 14.94
C TYR A 673 -2.11 -12.10 15.80
N CYS A 674 -3.04 -12.11 16.78
CA CYS A 674 -3.35 -13.31 17.52
C CYS A 674 -3.90 -14.43 16.62
N ALA A 675 -4.76 -14.09 15.65
CA ALA A 675 -5.28 -15.05 14.68
C ALA A 675 -4.18 -15.55 13.71
N TYR A 676 -3.25 -14.70 13.28
CA TYR A 676 -2.10 -15.13 12.49
C TYR A 676 -1.20 -16.09 13.26
N GLU A 677 -1.01 -15.87 14.55
CA GLU A 677 -0.27 -16.81 15.39
C GLU A 677 -1.01 -18.15 15.55
N ALA A 678 -2.36 -18.15 15.62
CA ALA A 678 -3.16 -19.36 15.61
C ALA A 678 -3.01 -20.12 14.29
N ILE A 679 -3.01 -19.42 13.15
CA ILE A 679 -2.76 -20.01 11.83
C ILE A 679 -1.35 -20.62 11.75
N ASN A 680 -0.34 -19.91 12.21
CA ASN A 680 1.04 -20.41 12.25
C ASN A 680 1.16 -21.66 13.13
N HIS A 681 0.44 -21.69 14.26
CA HIS A 681 0.41 -22.85 15.15
C HIS A 681 -0.08 -24.12 14.43
N VAL A 682 -1.16 -24.03 13.64
CA VAL A 682 -1.69 -25.16 12.88
C VAL A 682 -0.77 -25.55 11.74
N ASN A 683 -0.24 -24.59 10.99
CA ASN A 683 0.64 -24.86 9.85
C ASN A 683 1.96 -25.54 10.26
N THR A 684 2.45 -25.30 11.47
CA THR A 684 3.67 -25.94 12.01
C THR A 684 3.41 -27.25 12.72
N ASN A 685 2.16 -27.76 12.72
CA ASN A 685 1.74 -28.95 13.46
C ASN A 685 2.22 -28.93 14.94
N SER A 686 2.15 -27.75 15.54
CA SER A 686 2.62 -27.56 16.91
C SER A 686 1.72 -28.27 17.91
N VAL A 687 2.29 -28.70 19.05
CA VAL A 687 1.52 -29.27 20.16
C VAL A 687 0.61 -28.16 20.74
N ASN A 688 -0.63 -28.52 21.10
CA ASN A 688 -1.57 -27.62 21.74
C ASN A 688 -0.94 -26.93 22.96
N ARG A 689 -1.00 -25.61 22.98
CA ARG A 689 -0.35 -24.80 24.03
C ARG A 689 -1.14 -23.52 24.30
N LYS A 690 -1.00 -23.04 25.51
CA LYS A 690 -1.44 -21.69 25.87
C LYS A 690 -0.27 -20.70 25.69
N LYS A 691 -0.56 -19.56 25.11
CA LYS A 691 0.34 -18.41 25.03
C LYS A 691 -0.35 -17.19 25.58
N THR A 692 0.42 -16.32 26.22
CA THR A 692 -0.09 -15.01 26.58
C THR A 692 -0.17 -14.10 25.34
N ILE A 693 -1.04 -13.08 25.37
CA ILE A 693 -1.00 -12.02 24.36
C ILE A 693 0.39 -11.40 24.32
N GLY A 694 1.04 -11.22 25.47
CA GLY A 694 2.42 -10.74 25.57
C GLY A 694 3.43 -11.59 24.80
N ASP A 695 3.25 -12.92 24.74
CA ASP A 695 4.11 -13.80 23.94
C ASP A 695 3.92 -13.61 22.43
N VAL A 696 2.69 -13.36 21.98
CA VAL A 696 2.39 -13.01 20.60
C VAL A 696 3.16 -11.75 20.20
N PHE A 697 3.14 -10.74 21.05
CA PHE A 697 3.81 -9.47 20.78
C PHE A 697 5.34 -9.46 21.02
N LYS A 698 5.95 -10.59 21.26
CA LYS A 698 7.41 -10.77 21.06
C LYS A 698 7.78 -10.91 19.59
N ILE A 699 6.82 -11.32 18.75
CA ILE A 699 7.00 -11.58 17.31
C ILE A 699 6.41 -10.43 16.48
N TYR A 700 5.28 -9.88 16.91
CA TYR A 700 4.54 -8.83 16.22
C TYR A 700 4.74 -7.46 16.87
N PRO A 701 4.58 -6.34 16.13
CA PRO A 701 4.73 -5.00 16.68
C PRO A 701 3.65 -4.69 17.72
N LYS A 702 4.06 -4.18 18.88
CA LYS A 702 3.14 -3.74 19.93
C LYS A 702 2.44 -2.44 19.52
N PRO A 703 1.13 -2.27 19.84
CA PRO A 703 0.47 -0.98 19.75
C PRO A 703 1.21 0.08 20.57
N LYS A 704 1.40 1.26 20.01
CA LYS A 704 2.08 2.40 20.65
C LYS A 704 1.10 3.48 21.13
N ASN A 705 -0.18 3.33 20.80
CA ASN A 705 -1.26 4.23 21.18
C ASN A 705 -1.90 3.87 22.53
N ASN A 706 -2.95 4.62 22.93
CA ASN A 706 -3.68 4.42 24.18
C ASN A 706 -4.68 3.24 24.16
N LEU A 707 -4.64 2.38 23.16
CA LEU A 707 -5.55 1.24 23.01
C LEU A 707 -5.51 0.29 24.22
N ILE A 708 -4.30 -0.13 24.62
CA ILE A 708 -4.13 -1.08 25.74
C ILE A 708 -4.59 -0.45 27.05
N PRO A 709 -4.14 0.76 27.44
CA PRO A 709 -4.64 1.46 28.62
C PRO A 709 -6.16 1.60 28.63
N TYR A 710 -6.77 1.89 27.50
CA TYR A 710 -8.23 2.00 27.36
C TYR A 710 -8.94 0.68 27.65
N ILE A 711 -8.50 -0.43 27.03
CA ILE A 711 -9.10 -1.76 27.25
C ILE A 711 -8.96 -2.17 28.71
N GLU A 712 -7.77 -1.98 29.29
CA GLU A 712 -7.54 -2.29 30.71
C GLU A 712 -8.43 -1.49 31.65
N ASP A 713 -8.59 -0.19 31.41
CA ASP A 713 -9.45 0.66 32.21
C ASP A 713 -10.93 0.22 32.16
N VAL A 714 -11.43 -0.09 30.96
CA VAL A 714 -12.79 -0.60 30.79
C VAL A 714 -12.99 -1.92 31.54
N ILE A 715 -12.05 -2.87 31.42
CA ILE A 715 -12.15 -4.17 32.10
C ILE A 715 -12.04 -4.00 33.62
N LYS A 716 -11.08 -3.23 34.12
CA LYS A 716 -10.92 -2.95 35.55
C LYS A 716 -12.19 -2.37 36.15
N ARG A 717 -12.84 -1.43 35.45
CA ARG A 717 -14.08 -0.79 35.94
C ARG A 717 -15.30 -1.69 35.82
N LYS A 718 -15.54 -2.31 34.66
CA LYS A 718 -16.78 -3.05 34.39
C LYS A 718 -16.76 -4.48 34.93
N CYS A 719 -15.59 -5.14 34.89
CA CYS A 719 -15.41 -6.50 35.43
C CYS A 719 -14.94 -6.53 36.87
N HIS A 720 -14.68 -5.38 37.52
CA HIS A 720 -14.17 -5.22 38.86
C HIS A 720 -12.83 -5.95 39.15
N LEU A 721 -11.95 -5.95 38.15
CA LEU A 721 -10.62 -6.59 38.19
C LEU A 721 -9.51 -5.55 38.38
N ALA A 722 -9.22 -5.15 39.62
CA ALA A 722 -8.29 -4.04 39.90
C ALA A 722 -6.86 -4.23 39.38
N THR A 723 -6.39 -5.47 39.26
CA THR A 723 -5.02 -5.83 38.87
C THR A 723 -4.91 -6.40 37.45
N PHE A 724 -5.91 -6.22 36.61
CA PHE A 724 -5.90 -6.76 35.23
C PHE A 724 -4.77 -6.15 34.41
N ASN A 725 -3.98 -7.03 33.74
CA ASN A 725 -2.98 -6.68 32.75
C ASN A 725 -3.34 -7.38 31.43
N PHE A 726 -3.49 -6.61 30.38
CA PHE A 726 -3.93 -7.10 29.05
C PHE A 726 -2.97 -8.15 28.47
N PHE A 727 -1.66 -7.97 28.63
CA PHE A 727 -0.66 -8.86 28.06
C PHE A 727 -0.57 -10.22 28.76
N ASP A 728 -1.18 -10.39 29.93
CA ASP A 728 -1.22 -11.66 30.67
C ASP A 728 -2.39 -12.56 30.23
N VAL A 729 -3.30 -12.06 29.41
CA VAL A 729 -4.42 -12.84 28.87
C VAL A 729 -3.91 -14.06 28.13
N LEU A 730 -4.38 -15.24 28.54
CA LEU A 730 -4.01 -16.54 27.96
C LEU A 730 -4.93 -16.89 26.79
N ILE A 731 -4.34 -17.17 25.65
CA ILE A 731 -5.00 -17.69 24.47
C ILE A 731 -4.70 -19.18 24.38
N ASP A 732 -5.75 -20.00 24.18
CA ASP A 732 -5.66 -21.45 24.04
C ASP A 732 -5.54 -21.82 22.55
N PHE A 733 -4.31 -22.11 22.09
CA PHE A 733 -4.05 -22.56 20.73
C PHE A 733 -4.28 -24.07 20.61
N HIS A 734 -5.53 -24.45 20.41
CA HIS A 734 -5.96 -25.82 20.23
C HIS A 734 -6.18 -26.11 18.74
N THR A 735 -5.41 -27.03 18.17
CA THR A 735 -5.38 -27.30 16.72
C THR A 735 -6.75 -27.69 16.17
N GLU A 736 -7.50 -28.55 16.89
CA GLU A 736 -8.84 -28.96 16.44
C GLU A 736 -9.85 -27.82 16.42
N LEU A 737 -9.82 -26.94 17.43
CA LEU A 737 -10.72 -25.78 17.50
C LEU A 737 -10.38 -24.76 16.40
N ILE A 738 -9.09 -24.51 16.15
CA ILE A 738 -8.66 -23.61 15.05
C ILE A 738 -9.08 -24.20 13.71
N ASN A 739 -8.85 -25.49 13.46
CA ASN A 739 -9.27 -26.16 12.24
C ASN A 739 -10.80 -26.16 12.08
N TYR A 740 -11.55 -26.33 13.20
CA TYR A 740 -13.00 -26.21 13.18
C TYR A 740 -13.43 -24.79 12.74
N ALA A 741 -12.83 -23.74 13.32
CA ALA A 741 -13.14 -22.37 12.95
C ALA A 741 -12.86 -22.09 11.48
N ILE A 742 -11.76 -22.61 10.93
CA ILE A 742 -11.44 -22.50 9.50
C ILE A 742 -12.48 -23.25 8.65
N ALA A 743 -12.79 -24.49 9.03
CA ALA A 743 -13.74 -25.33 8.28
C ALA A 743 -15.16 -24.78 8.32
N ASP A 744 -15.60 -24.20 9.44
CA ASP A 744 -16.95 -23.64 9.61
C ASP A 744 -17.25 -22.57 8.54
N ILE A 745 -16.28 -21.76 8.18
CA ILE A 745 -16.46 -20.69 7.20
C ILE A 745 -16.20 -21.14 5.76
N ILE A 746 -15.18 -21.97 5.51
CA ILE A 746 -14.74 -22.27 4.14
C ILE A 746 -15.38 -23.54 3.56
N LYS A 747 -15.79 -24.50 4.40
CA LYS A 747 -16.35 -25.77 3.94
C LYS A 747 -17.62 -25.61 3.08
N PRO A 748 -18.59 -24.72 3.40
CA PRO A 748 -19.75 -24.51 2.54
C PRO A 748 -19.37 -24.08 1.12
N VAL A 749 -18.34 -23.25 0.96
CA VAL A 749 -17.79 -22.84 -0.34
C VAL A 749 -17.16 -24.04 -1.03
N VAL A 750 -16.27 -24.78 -0.36
CA VAL A 750 -15.58 -25.94 -0.93
C VAL A 750 -16.58 -27.01 -1.39
N ASP A 751 -17.62 -27.30 -0.60
CA ASP A 751 -18.66 -28.29 -0.94
C ASP A 751 -19.43 -27.89 -2.22
N GLN A 752 -19.61 -26.60 -2.49
CA GLN A 752 -20.22 -26.12 -3.74
C GLN A 752 -19.25 -26.19 -4.91
N LEU A 753 -18.03 -25.73 -4.72
CA LEU A 753 -17.00 -25.73 -5.76
C LEU A 753 -16.65 -27.15 -6.23
N THR A 754 -16.54 -28.09 -5.30
CA THR A 754 -16.17 -29.48 -5.64
C THR A 754 -17.24 -30.17 -6.47
N LYS A 755 -18.54 -29.87 -6.25
CA LYS A 755 -19.63 -30.36 -7.10
C LYS A 755 -19.49 -29.87 -8.53
N LEU A 756 -19.22 -28.57 -8.72
CA LEU A 756 -19.03 -27.97 -10.04
C LEU A 756 -17.81 -28.57 -10.75
N ILE A 757 -16.67 -28.64 -10.07
CA ILE A 757 -15.42 -29.19 -10.63
C ILE A 757 -15.67 -30.63 -11.10
N GLY A 758 -16.46 -31.41 -10.36
CA GLY A 758 -16.89 -32.76 -10.75
C GLY A 758 -17.81 -32.80 -11.98
N VAL A 759 -18.81 -31.91 -12.02
CA VAL A 759 -19.78 -31.84 -13.15
C VAL A 759 -19.08 -31.45 -14.46
N PHE A 760 -18.13 -30.52 -14.41
CA PHE A 760 -17.37 -30.08 -15.59
C PHE A 760 -16.19 -30.97 -15.96
N ASP A 761 -16.03 -32.12 -15.29
CA ASP A 761 -15.03 -33.13 -15.63
C ASP A 761 -13.61 -32.56 -15.79
N CYS A 762 -13.17 -31.76 -14.80
CA CYS A 762 -11.89 -31.11 -14.83
C CYS A 762 -10.74 -32.12 -14.75
N ASP A 763 -9.63 -31.80 -15.44
CA ASP A 763 -8.42 -32.65 -15.44
C ASP A 763 -7.45 -32.25 -14.33
N VAL A 764 -7.43 -30.98 -13.95
CA VAL A 764 -6.53 -30.42 -12.96
C VAL A 764 -7.27 -29.38 -12.11
N LEU A 765 -7.04 -29.41 -10.81
CA LEU A 765 -7.41 -28.34 -9.88
C LEU A 765 -6.17 -27.60 -9.43
N LEU A 766 -6.14 -26.29 -9.62
CA LEU A 766 -5.14 -25.38 -9.09
C LEU A 766 -5.70 -24.66 -7.86
N LEU A 767 -4.97 -24.72 -6.75
CA LEU A 767 -5.26 -23.96 -5.54
C LEU A 767 -4.28 -22.78 -5.45
N SER A 768 -4.81 -21.58 -5.56
CA SER A 768 -4.10 -20.29 -5.53
C SER A 768 -4.53 -19.46 -4.32
N GLY A 769 -3.82 -18.34 -4.10
CA GLY A 769 -4.05 -17.46 -2.96
C GLY A 769 -3.34 -17.96 -1.67
N LYS A 770 -3.03 -17.01 -0.77
CA LYS A 770 -2.27 -17.33 0.45
C LYS A 770 -2.99 -18.32 1.37
N SER A 771 -4.32 -18.21 1.45
CA SER A 771 -5.14 -19.04 2.33
C SER A 771 -5.20 -20.51 1.86
N SER A 772 -4.98 -20.79 0.57
CA SER A 772 -4.94 -22.14 0.03
C SER A 772 -3.79 -22.99 0.59
N ASN A 773 -2.78 -22.37 1.20
CA ASN A 773 -1.66 -23.07 1.85
C ASN A 773 -2.04 -23.71 3.19
N LEU A 774 -3.22 -23.42 3.73
CA LEU A 774 -3.73 -24.08 4.95
C LEU A 774 -3.99 -25.56 4.67
N ALA A 775 -3.36 -26.46 5.44
CA ALA A 775 -3.49 -27.90 5.26
C ALA A 775 -4.94 -28.37 5.26
N ILE A 776 -5.77 -27.81 6.15
CA ILE A 776 -7.20 -28.13 6.26
C ILE A 776 -7.97 -27.82 4.97
N ILE A 777 -7.62 -26.76 4.25
CA ILE A 777 -8.30 -26.41 2.98
C ILE A 777 -8.01 -27.46 1.93
N ARG A 778 -6.76 -27.86 1.79
CA ARG A 778 -6.36 -28.93 0.89
C ARG A 778 -7.07 -30.25 1.23
N GLU A 779 -7.13 -30.63 2.51
CA GLU A 779 -7.84 -31.83 2.98
C GLU A 779 -9.33 -31.79 2.64
N LEU A 780 -10.00 -30.62 2.74
CA LEU A 780 -11.41 -30.50 2.37
C LEU A 780 -11.63 -30.78 0.89
N PHE A 781 -10.76 -30.27 0.00
CA PHE A 781 -10.82 -30.58 -1.42
C PHE A 781 -10.53 -32.04 -1.70
N GLU A 782 -9.47 -32.63 -1.11
CA GLU A 782 -9.11 -34.04 -1.30
C GLU A 782 -10.21 -35.00 -0.82
N LYS A 783 -10.94 -34.67 0.24
CA LYS A 783 -12.05 -35.46 0.75
C LYS A 783 -13.32 -35.39 -0.10
N SER A 784 -13.54 -34.28 -0.78
CA SER A 784 -14.82 -34.02 -1.49
C SER A 784 -14.70 -34.20 -3.01
N LEU A 785 -13.51 -34.16 -3.60
CA LEU A 785 -13.28 -34.28 -5.04
C LEU A 785 -12.94 -35.69 -5.48
N VAL A 786 -13.48 -36.07 -6.63
CA VAL A 786 -13.12 -37.33 -7.34
C VAL A 786 -11.96 -37.03 -8.29
N LEU A 787 -10.89 -36.42 -7.79
CA LEU A 787 -9.63 -36.22 -8.51
C LEU A 787 -8.50 -36.93 -7.78
N SER A 788 -7.56 -37.47 -8.55
CA SER A 788 -6.31 -38.03 -8.00
C SER A 788 -5.54 -36.91 -7.31
N PRO A 789 -4.92 -37.12 -6.12
CA PRO A 789 -4.22 -36.11 -5.36
C PRO A 789 -3.07 -35.41 -6.14
N ASP A 790 -2.47 -36.10 -7.12
CA ASP A 790 -1.44 -35.51 -8.01
C ASP A 790 -1.98 -34.49 -9.02
N LYS A 791 -3.31 -34.44 -9.18
CA LYS A 791 -4.01 -33.45 -10.01
C LYS A 791 -4.55 -32.27 -9.23
N ILE A 792 -4.44 -32.31 -7.91
CA ILE A 792 -4.74 -31.19 -7.02
C ILE A 792 -3.44 -30.48 -6.69
N ILE A 793 -3.19 -29.37 -7.36
CA ILE A 793 -1.93 -28.63 -7.32
C ILE A 793 -2.10 -27.41 -6.45
N ASN A 794 -1.39 -27.36 -5.33
CA ASN A 794 -1.26 -26.16 -4.53
C ASN A 794 -0.01 -25.38 -4.96
N PHE A 795 -0.15 -24.11 -5.34
CA PHE A 795 0.94 -23.30 -5.82
C PHE A 795 2.03 -23.03 -4.77
N GLY A 796 1.69 -23.07 -3.48
CA GLY A 796 2.69 -22.96 -2.42
C GLY A 796 3.73 -24.09 -2.40
N ASN A 797 3.39 -25.24 -2.98
CA ASN A 797 4.24 -26.44 -3.03
C ASN A 797 4.65 -26.84 -4.47
N TYR A 798 4.20 -26.10 -5.47
CA TYR A 798 4.47 -26.41 -6.87
C TYR A 798 5.83 -25.84 -7.30
N LYS A 799 6.63 -26.68 -7.97
CA LYS A 799 7.93 -26.28 -8.53
C LYS A 799 7.74 -25.76 -9.95
N PHE A 800 7.86 -24.44 -10.09
CA PHE A 800 7.77 -23.77 -11.39
C PHE A 800 9.04 -23.94 -12.23
N GLY A 801 10.21 -24.07 -11.63
CA GLY A 801 11.49 -24.13 -12.32
C GLY A 801 12.27 -22.82 -12.23
N ASP A 802 13.46 -22.79 -12.82
CA ASP A 802 14.41 -21.66 -12.71
C ASP A 802 13.99 -20.42 -13.52
N TRP A 803 13.04 -20.59 -14.44
CA TRP A 803 12.50 -19.48 -15.22
C TRP A 803 11.64 -18.52 -14.40
N TYR A 804 11.04 -19.03 -13.31
CA TYR A 804 10.12 -18.24 -12.49
C TYR A 804 10.91 -17.20 -11.68
N PRO A 805 10.60 -15.89 -11.81
CA PRO A 805 11.49 -14.83 -11.33
C PRO A 805 11.61 -14.76 -9.81
N PHE A 806 10.67 -15.35 -9.07
CA PHE A 806 10.56 -15.25 -7.61
C PHE A 806 10.65 -16.62 -6.92
N ALA A 807 11.18 -17.61 -7.62
CA ALA A 807 11.40 -18.93 -7.06
C ALA A 807 12.59 -18.92 -6.07
N ASN A 808 12.42 -19.63 -4.97
CA ASN A 808 13.51 -20.00 -4.09
C ASN A 808 13.69 -21.53 -4.19
N PHE A 809 14.79 -21.99 -4.76
CA PHE A 809 15.02 -23.40 -5.09
C PHE A 809 13.88 -24.04 -5.94
N GLY A 810 13.31 -23.26 -6.86
CA GLY A 810 12.22 -23.66 -7.75
C GLY A 810 10.84 -23.61 -7.13
N GLU A 811 10.69 -23.32 -5.86
CA GLU A 811 9.41 -23.20 -5.15
C GLU A 811 8.99 -21.73 -4.99
N VAL A 812 7.70 -21.47 -5.04
CA VAL A 812 7.14 -20.11 -4.87
C VAL A 812 6.89 -19.84 -3.40
N LYS A 813 7.56 -18.85 -2.86
CA LYS A 813 7.41 -18.46 -1.45
C LYS A 813 6.03 -17.86 -1.15
N ASP A 814 5.46 -17.09 -2.07
CA ASP A 814 4.14 -16.46 -1.94
C ASP A 814 3.31 -16.68 -3.22
N PRO A 815 2.23 -17.48 -3.16
CA PRO A 815 1.38 -17.78 -4.33
C PRO A 815 0.76 -16.53 -4.97
N LYS A 816 0.65 -15.39 -4.26
CA LYS A 816 0.14 -14.13 -4.81
C LYS A 816 0.94 -13.67 -6.04
N THR A 817 2.24 -13.99 -6.11
CA THR A 817 3.06 -13.63 -7.27
C THR A 817 2.69 -14.39 -8.55
N THR A 818 1.98 -15.53 -8.46
CA THR A 818 1.61 -16.31 -9.65
C THR A 818 0.62 -15.60 -10.54
N VAL A 819 -0.27 -14.83 -9.96
CA VAL A 819 -1.24 -13.97 -10.69
C VAL A 819 -0.49 -12.91 -11.50
N SER A 820 0.41 -12.15 -10.86
CA SER A 820 1.18 -11.10 -11.53
C SER A 820 2.10 -11.66 -12.63
N VAL A 821 2.73 -12.82 -12.39
CA VAL A 821 3.56 -13.50 -13.41
C VAL A 821 2.70 -13.99 -14.58
N GLY A 822 1.52 -14.52 -14.32
CA GLY A 822 0.58 -14.95 -15.37
C GLY A 822 0.08 -13.78 -16.21
N ALA A 823 -0.24 -12.66 -15.59
CA ALA A 823 -0.59 -11.43 -16.29
C ALA A 823 0.58 -10.92 -17.16
N LEU A 824 1.81 -11.00 -16.64
CA LEU A 824 3.01 -10.69 -17.43
C LEU A 824 3.17 -11.61 -18.63
N ILE A 825 3.00 -12.93 -18.46
CA ILE A 825 3.07 -13.90 -19.56
C ILE A 825 2.01 -13.57 -20.62
N ALA A 826 0.79 -13.31 -20.20
CA ALA A 826 -0.31 -12.94 -21.08
C ALA A 826 0.01 -11.66 -21.88
N PHE A 827 0.48 -10.64 -21.20
CA PHE A 827 0.91 -9.39 -21.82
C PHE A 827 2.07 -9.58 -22.81
N LEU A 828 3.12 -10.31 -22.43
CA LEU A 828 4.27 -10.59 -23.31
C LEU A 828 3.87 -11.44 -24.53
N SER A 829 2.92 -12.37 -24.34
CA SER A 829 2.34 -13.13 -25.44
C SER A 829 1.61 -12.23 -26.44
N SER A 830 0.80 -11.28 -25.95
CA SER A 830 0.04 -10.35 -26.81
C SER A 830 0.94 -9.45 -27.68
N ILE A 831 2.13 -9.09 -27.17
CA ILE A 831 3.12 -8.29 -27.92
C ILE A 831 4.21 -9.13 -28.60
N ASN A 832 4.01 -10.45 -28.74
CA ASN A 832 4.91 -11.40 -29.41
C ASN A 832 6.35 -11.42 -28.85
N LYS A 833 6.54 -11.34 -27.55
CA LYS A 833 7.84 -11.39 -26.87
C LYS A 833 8.20 -12.78 -26.31
N LEU A 834 7.38 -13.81 -26.56
CA LEU A 834 7.60 -15.20 -26.14
C LEU A 834 7.77 -16.12 -27.34
N ASP A 835 8.86 -16.91 -27.36
CA ASP A 835 9.20 -17.76 -28.53
C ASP A 835 8.38 -19.04 -28.61
N LYS A 836 7.96 -19.59 -27.46
CA LYS A 836 7.39 -20.96 -27.38
C LYS A 836 6.00 -20.98 -26.77
N PHE A 837 5.40 -19.83 -26.55
CA PHE A 837 4.11 -19.72 -25.92
C PHE A 837 3.29 -18.57 -26.51
N ARG A 838 2.14 -18.90 -27.07
CA ARG A 838 1.15 -17.92 -27.51
C ARG A 838 -0.23 -18.31 -26.96
N ILE A 839 -0.93 -17.34 -26.44
CA ILE A 839 -2.29 -17.52 -25.94
C ILE A 839 -3.22 -16.44 -26.55
N ASP A 840 -4.36 -16.87 -27.03
CA ASP A 840 -5.38 -15.98 -27.60
C ASP A 840 -6.42 -15.63 -26.51
N LEU A 841 -6.22 -14.52 -25.83
CA LEU A 841 -7.11 -14.06 -24.76
C LEU A 841 -8.45 -13.49 -25.28
N ASN A 842 -8.60 -13.29 -26.60
CA ASN A 842 -9.86 -12.80 -27.15
C ASN A 842 -11.02 -13.77 -26.96
N GLN A 843 -10.73 -15.05 -26.76
CA GLN A 843 -11.73 -16.06 -26.43
C GLN A 843 -12.34 -15.88 -25.02
N LEU A 844 -11.71 -15.09 -24.15
CA LEU A 844 -12.26 -14.71 -22.86
C LEU A 844 -13.32 -13.60 -22.96
N SER A 845 -13.52 -13.02 -24.14
CA SER A 845 -14.46 -11.93 -24.40
C SER A 845 -15.95 -12.31 -24.40
N GLY A 846 -16.32 -13.48 -23.92
CA GLY A 846 -17.71 -13.91 -23.78
C GLY A 846 -18.13 -14.18 -22.34
N ILE A 847 -17.33 -13.75 -21.35
CA ILE A 847 -17.66 -13.94 -19.94
C ILE A 847 -18.80 -12.98 -19.58
N GLN A 848 -19.97 -13.55 -19.28
CA GLN A 848 -21.15 -12.81 -18.86
C GLN A 848 -21.18 -12.64 -17.34
N SER A 849 -22.00 -11.73 -16.84
CA SER A 849 -22.22 -11.56 -15.40
C SER A 849 -22.66 -12.86 -14.72
N THR A 850 -22.19 -13.10 -13.50
CA THR A 850 -22.63 -14.19 -12.64
C THR A 850 -23.96 -13.91 -11.93
N ALA A 851 -24.53 -12.71 -12.12
CA ALA A 851 -25.77 -12.26 -11.47
C ALA A 851 -27.03 -12.76 -12.21
N GLU A 852 -27.24 -14.07 -12.26
CA GLU A 852 -28.38 -14.69 -12.95
C GLU A 852 -29.71 -14.56 -12.17
N TYR A 853 -29.63 -14.57 -10.83
CA TYR A 853 -30.79 -14.49 -9.93
C TYR A 853 -30.59 -13.37 -8.93
N LEU A 854 -31.56 -12.46 -8.81
CA LEU A 854 -31.62 -11.43 -7.79
C LEU A 854 -32.65 -11.78 -6.71
N GLY A 855 -32.36 -11.44 -5.47
CA GLY A 855 -33.32 -11.62 -4.39
C GLY A 855 -32.93 -10.93 -3.10
N VAL A 856 -33.87 -10.88 -2.17
CA VAL A 856 -33.61 -10.34 -0.83
C VAL A 856 -32.72 -11.32 -0.05
N LEU A 857 -31.61 -10.83 0.45
CA LEU A 857 -30.66 -11.62 1.24
C LEU A 857 -31.27 -12.07 2.56
N SER A 858 -30.86 -13.24 3.02
CA SER A 858 -31.18 -13.77 4.36
C SER A 858 -30.53 -12.93 5.46
N ASP A 859 -30.95 -13.12 6.71
CA ASP A 859 -30.46 -12.37 7.86
C ASP A 859 -28.94 -12.47 8.08
N ASN A 860 -28.32 -13.55 7.62
CA ASN A 860 -26.86 -13.73 7.63
C ASN A 860 -26.17 -13.23 6.35
N PHE A 861 -26.91 -12.57 5.46
CA PHE A 861 -26.46 -12.00 4.19
C PHE A 861 -25.71 -12.94 3.24
N SER A 862 -25.91 -14.26 3.37
CA SER A 862 -25.15 -15.25 2.59
C SER A 862 -26.00 -16.09 1.63
N ARG A 863 -27.34 -15.97 1.65
CA ARG A 863 -28.25 -16.79 0.84
C ARG A 863 -29.48 -16.02 0.39
N ILE A 864 -30.08 -16.47 -0.71
CA ILE A 864 -31.38 -16.02 -1.20
C ILE A 864 -32.31 -17.21 -1.19
N LYS A 865 -33.37 -17.17 -0.38
CA LYS A 865 -34.46 -18.20 -0.40
C LYS A 865 -35.27 -18.04 -1.68
N ASP A 866 -35.80 -19.15 -2.24
CA ASP A 866 -36.63 -19.09 -3.45
C ASP A 866 -37.88 -18.20 -3.28
N SER A 867 -38.46 -18.20 -2.06
CA SER A 867 -39.58 -17.30 -1.70
C SER A 867 -39.23 -15.82 -1.64
N LYS A 868 -37.94 -15.47 -1.73
CA LYS A 868 -37.37 -14.10 -1.69
C LYS A 868 -36.70 -13.71 -2.99
N LEU A 869 -36.82 -14.53 -4.03
CA LEU A 869 -36.36 -14.16 -5.36
C LEU A 869 -37.17 -12.98 -5.89
N ILE A 870 -36.48 -12.03 -6.51
CA ILE A 870 -37.06 -10.86 -7.15
C ILE A 870 -37.04 -11.08 -8.66
N VAL A 871 -35.85 -11.32 -9.21
CA VAL A 871 -35.65 -11.57 -10.64
C VAL A 871 -34.98 -12.93 -10.81
N GLU A 872 -35.56 -13.75 -11.68
CA GLU A 872 -34.99 -15.05 -12.09
C GLU A 872 -34.27 -14.91 -13.45
N LYS A 873 -33.44 -15.91 -13.77
CA LYS A 873 -32.78 -16.01 -15.09
C LYS A 873 -33.80 -15.86 -16.21
N ASN A 874 -33.52 -15.01 -17.18
CA ASN A 874 -34.39 -14.69 -18.35
C ASN A 874 -35.74 -14.01 -18.01
N LYS A 875 -35.88 -13.48 -16.81
CA LYS A 875 -36.98 -12.56 -16.45
C LYS A 875 -36.41 -11.12 -16.34
N PHE A 876 -37.22 -10.14 -16.78
CA PHE A 876 -36.81 -8.73 -16.86
C PHE A 876 -37.46 -7.88 -15.78
N GLU A 877 -38.46 -8.40 -15.09
CA GLU A 877 -39.22 -7.70 -14.03
C GLU A 877 -39.36 -8.59 -12.78
N GLY A 878 -39.30 -7.95 -11.60
CA GLY A 878 -39.56 -8.63 -10.33
C GLY A 878 -39.97 -7.67 -9.24
N LYS A 879 -40.52 -8.25 -8.14
CA LYS A 879 -41.11 -7.45 -7.05
C LYS A 879 -40.58 -7.89 -5.70
N PHE A 880 -40.44 -6.93 -4.80
CA PHE A 880 -40.19 -7.17 -3.39
C PHE A 880 -40.94 -6.19 -2.51
N MET A 881 -41.04 -6.51 -1.23
CA MET A 881 -41.77 -5.67 -0.25
C MET A 881 -40.82 -4.91 0.66
N PHE A 882 -41.15 -3.65 0.92
CA PHE A 882 -40.41 -2.77 1.82
C PHE A 882 -41.28 -2.38 3.02
N PHE A 883 -40.75 -2.65 4.22
CA PHE A 883 -41.42 -2.46 5.50
C PHE A 883 -40.86 -1.27 6.31
N GLY A 884 -40.11 -0.37 5.67
CA GLY A 884 -39.51 0.79 6.33
C GLY A 884 -38.12 0.59 6.89
N ALA A 885 -37.55 -0.61 6.73
CA ALA A 885 -36.15 -0.90 7.07
C ALA A 885 -35.36 -1.21 5.78
N PRO A 886 -34.06 -0.88 5.73
CA PRO A 886 -33.22 -1.12 4.56
C PRO A 886 -33.26 -2.59 4.10
N VAL A 887 -33.37 -2.81 2.79
CA VAL A 887 -33.41 -4.14 2.18
C VAL A 887 -32.13 -4.39 1.42
N SER A 888 -31.35 -5.39 1.83
CA SER A 888 -30.16 -5.85 1.08
C SER A 888 -30.60 -6.84 0.01
N ILE A 889 -30.28 -6.50 -1.24
CA ILE A 889 -30.54 -7.33 -2.42
C ILE A 889 -29.20 -7.94 -2.85
N GLY A 890 -29.21 -9.24 -3.01
CA GLY A 890 -28.04 -9.98 -3.46
C GLY A 890 -28.27 -10.66 -4.80
N MET A 891 -27.19 -11.26 -5.29
CA MET A 891 -27.19 -12.07 -6.52
C MET A 891 -26.69 -13.48 -6.25
N ARG A 892 -27.13 -14.42 -7.07
CA ARG A 892 -26.57 -15.77 -7.19
C ARG A 892 -26.59 -16.22 -8.66
N GLN A 893 -25.68 -17.11 -9.04
CA GLN A 893 -25.59 -17.61 -10.41
C GLN A 893 -26.46 -18.83 -10.65
N LEU A 894 -26.63 -19.69 -9.65
CA LEU A 894 -27.38 -20.95 -9.80
C LEU A 894 -28.74 -20.91 -9.10
N PRO A 895 -29.73 -21.74 -9.56
CA PRO A 895 -31.09 -21.69 -9.05
C PRO A 895 -31.26 -22.27 -7.63
N SER A 896 -30.26 -22.91 -7.04
CA SER A 896 -30.33 -23.55 -5.72
C SER A 896 -30.36 -22.51 -4.58
N GLU A 897 -31.29 -22.66 -3.62
CA GLU A 897 -31.34 -21.87 -2.38
C GLU A 897 -30.08 -22.03 -1.52
N ASP A 898 -29.40 -23.17 -1.63
CA ASP A 898 -28.16 -23.43 -0.91
C ASP A 898 -26.95 -22.72 -1.54
N TRP A 899 -27.11 -22.17 -2.76
CA TRP A 899 -26.02 -21.44 -3.40
C TRP A 899 -25.70 -20.15 -2.65
N ILE A 900 -24.41 -19.92 -2.40
CA ILE A 900 -23.97 -18.70 -1.70
C ILE A 900 -24.28 -17.49 -2.57
N ALA A 901 -24.90 -16.49 -1.97
CA ALA A 901 -25.24 -15.23 -2.62
C ALA A 901 -24.29 -14.13 -2.18
N SER A 902 -24.04 -13.20 -3.09
CA SER A 902 -23.26 -11.99 -2.85
C SER A 902 -24.16 -10.76 -2.82
N SER A 903 -23.86 -9.77 -1.98
CA SER A 903 -24.56 -8.48 -1.94
C SER A 903 -24.32 -7.69 -3.22
N LEU A 904 -25.35 -6.99 -3.72
CA LEU A 904 -25.26 -6.19 -4.95
C LEU A 904 -25.89 -4.82 -4.80
N TYR A 905 -27.08 -4.73 -4.15
CA TYR A 905 -27.80 -3.47 -3.96
C TYR A 905 -28.33 -3.34 -2.54
N VAL A 906 -28.56 -2.09 -2.14
CA VAL A 906 -29.33 -1.76 -0.93
C VAL A 906 -30.42 -0.77 -1.31
N PHE A 907 -31.68 -1.14 -1.04
CA PHE A 907 -32.84 -0.27 -1.15
C PHE A 907 -33.14 0.35 0.21
N ASN A 908 -33.25 1.68 0.24
CA ASN A 908 -33.54 2.43 1.47
C ASN A 908 -34.15 3.79 1.17
N PHE A 909 -34.59 4.53 2.20
CA PHE A 909 -34.85 5.96 2.11
C PHE A 909 -33.58 6.71 1.69
N ILE A 910 -33.75 7.85 1.04
CA ILE A 910 -32.64 8.74 0.70
C ILE A 910 -31.88 9.09 1.99
N ASP A 911 -32.60 9.53 3.01
CA ASP A 911 -32.15 9.83 4.37
C ASP A 911 -33.34 9.89 5.35
N ASP A 912 -33.08 10.20 6.61
CA ASP A 912 -34.12 10.32 7.64
C ASP A 912 -35.11 11.48 7.37
N TYR A 913 -34.66 12.58 6.74
CA TYR A 913 -35.55 13.70 6.37
C TYR A 913 -36.59 13.24 5.34
N HIS A 914 -36.21 12.51 4.28
CA HIS A 914 -37.14 11.99 3.28
C HIS A 914 -38.07 10.91 3.84
N LYS A 915 -37.60 10.12 4.81
CA LYS A 915 -38.44 9.22 5.58
C LYS A 915 -39.54 9.98 6.38
N ASP A 916 -39.16 11.07 7.02
CA ASP A 916 -40.09 11.92 7.77
C ASP A 916 -41.06 12.70 6.85
N LEU A 917 -40.62 13.03 5.63
CA LEU A 917 -41.48 13.60 4.60
C LEU A 917 -42.55 12.61 4.17
N LEU A 918 -42.18 11.39 3.81
CA LEU A 918 -43.10 10.34 3.39
C LEU A 918 -44.11 10.00 4.51
N ALA A 919 -43.68 10.06 5.78
CA ALA A 919 -44.57 9.85 6.92
C ALA A 919 -45.66 10.90 7.11
N LYS A 920 -45.60 12.03 6.42
CA LYS A 920 -46.61 13.11 6.41
C LYS A 920 -47.63 12.93 5.27
N GLU A 921 -47.33 12.04 4.33
CA GLU A 921 -48.23 11.68 3.24
C GLU A 921 -49.13 10.54 3.65
N ASP A 922 -50.28 10.37 2.98
CA ASP A 922 -51.31 9.34 3.30
C ASP A 922 -50.96 7.94 2.71
N PHE A 923 -49.67 7.57 2.65
CA PHE A 923 -49.24 6.27 2.17
C PHE A 923 -49.15 5.23 3.29
N GLU A 924 -49.54 4.01 2.99
CA GLU A 924 -49.54 2.89 3.95
C GLU A 924 -48.49 1.79 3.62
N TYR A 925 -47.77 1.36 4.65
CA TYR A 925 -46.89 0.18 4.55
C TYR A 925 -47.67 -1.14 4.45
N PRO A 926 -47.09 -2.21 3.81
CA PRO A 926 -45.78 -2.22 3.12
C PRO A 926 -45.87 -1.62 1.71
N PHE A 927 -44.76 -1.10 1.23
CA PHE A 927 -44.64 -0.72 -0.17
C PHE A 927 -44.21 -1.92 -1.00
N THR A 928 -44.79 -2.05 -2.19
CA THR A 928 -44.36 -3.03 -3.21
C THR A 928 -43.47 -2.31 -4.21
N ILE A 929 -42.25 -2.74 -4.31
CA ILE A 929 -41.24 -2.22 -5.22
C ILE A 929 -41.12 -3.16 -6.39
N THR A 930 -41.43 -2.68 -7.59
CA THR A 930 -41.22 -3.38 -8.85
C THR A 930 -39.94 -2.84 -9.46
N ILE A 931 -39.00 -3.74 -9.79
CA ILE A 931 -37.77 -3.40 -10.49
C ILE A 931 -37.78 -4.06 -11.85
N SER A 932 -37.38 -3.33 -12.87
CA SER A 932 -37.19 -3.84 -14.24
C SER A 932 -35.78 -3.61 -14.71
N ARG A 933 -35.30 -4.50 -15.58
CA ARG A 933 -34.00 -4.39 -16.26
C ARG A 933 -34.21 -4.30 -17.77
N ASP A 934 -33.27 -3.69 -18.48
CA ASP A 934 -33.28 -3.65 -19.93
C ASP A 934 -33.16 -5.06 -20.53
N GLU A 935 -34.00 -5.39 -21.52
CA GLU A 935 -33.98 -6.66 -22.23
C GLU A 935 -32.70 -6.84 -23.06
N ASP A 936 -32.08 -5.75 -23.52
CA ASP A 936 -30.87 -5.75 -24.32
C ASP A 936 -29.60 -5.82 -23.47
N ASP A 937 -29.66 -5.46 -22.19
CA ASP A 937 -28.53 -5.54 -21.26
C ASP A 937 -28.40 -6.93 -20.62
N LYS A 938 -27.78 -7.86 -21.35
CA LYS A 938 -27.54 -9.24 -20.90
C LYS A 938 -26.40 -9.35 -19.86
N GLU A 939 -25.64 -8.29 -19.68
CA GLU A 939 -24.36 -8.37 -18.94
C GLU A 939 -24.46 -7.94 -17.49
N GLU A 940 -25.38 -7.06 -17.15
CA GLU A 940 -25.63 -6.66 -15.77
C GLU A 940 -27.11 -6.55 -15.48
N LEU A 941 -27.42 -6.87 -14.22
CA LEU A 941 -28.72 -6.56 -13.65
C LEU A 941 -28.75 -5.05 -13.31
N LEU A 942 -28.54 -4.20 -14.31
CA LEU A 942 -28.83 -2.78 -14.20
C LEU A 942 -30.36 -2.65 -14.05
N ILE A 943 -30.74 -2.00 -12.98
CA ILE A 943 -32.15 -1.70 -12.72
C ILE A 943 -32.43 -0.37 -13.39
N ASP A 944 -33.17 -0.40 -14.51
CA ASP A 944 -33.51 0.78 -15.29
C ASP A 944 -34.68 1.55 -14.73
N GLU A 945 -35.73 0.83 -14.30
CA GLU A 945 -36.93 1.43 -13.81
C GLU A 945 -37.33 0.83 -12.45
N MET A 946 -37.84 1.70 -11.61
CA MET A 946 -38.36 1.34 -10.30
C MET A 946 -39.74 1.96 -10.10
N VAL A 947 -40.76 1.11 -9.98
CA VAL A 947 -42.13 1.55 -9.67
C VAL A 947 -42.44 1.16 -8.24
N ILE A 948 -42.91 2.10 -7.45
CA ILE A 948 -43.23 1.93 -6.03
C ILE A 948 -44.72 2.19 -5.81
N VAL A 949 -45.40 1.22 -5.23
CA VAL A 949 -46.82 1.39 -4.84
C VAL A 949 -47.00 1.07 -3.36
N ASP A 950 -47.90 1.78 -2.69
CA ASP A 950 -48.24 1.54 -1.32
C ASP A 950 -49.15 0.31 -1.17
N LYS A 951 -49.53 -0.04 0.05
CA LYS A 951 -50.43 -1.16 0.36
C LYS A 951 -51.79 -1.07 -0.35
N ASN A 952 -52.26 0.14 -0.63
CA ASN A 952 -53.54 0.41 -1.25
C ASN A 952 -53.47 0.49 -2.78
N GLY A 953 -52.29 0.38 -3.35
CA GLY A 953 -52.05 0.45 -4.78
C GLY A 953 -51.80 1.87 -5.31
N TYR A 954 -51.61 2.87 -4.43
CA TYR A 954 -51.23 4.23 -4.85
C TYR A 954 -49.75 4.29 -5.20
N GLU A 955 -49.49 4.85 -6.35
CA GLU A 955 -48.12 5.01 -6.83
C GLU A 955 -47.41 6.15 -6.09
N VAL A 956 -46.17 5.90 -5.70
CA VAL A 956 -45.29 6.85 -5.03
C VAL A 956 -44.21 7.28 -6.02
N GLU A 957 -44.00 8.62 -6.13
CA GLU A 957 -42.85 9.14 -6.88
C GLU A 957 -41.53 8.72 -6.18
N GLY A 958 -41.04 7.53 -6.54
CA GLY A 958 -40.00 6.83 -5.80
C GLY A 958 -38.70 7.62 -5.65
N GLU A 959 -38.31 8.35 -6.67
CA GLU A 959 -37.10 9.19 -6.68
C GLU A 959 -37.09 10.28 -5.61
N ASN A 960 -38.24 10.70 -5.14
CA ASN A 960 -38.37 11.74 -4.10
C ASN A 960 -38.09 11.20 -2.70
N TYR A 961 -38.18 9.90 -2.45
CA TYR A 961 -38.15 9.36 -1.09
C TYR A 961 -37.16 8.22 -0.93
N PHE A 962 -36.90 7.45 -1.99
CA PHE A 962 -36.16 6.21 -1.94
C PHE A 962 -34.95 6.23 -2.88
N LYS A 963 -33.96 5.40 -2.54
CA LYS A 963 -32.80 5.16 -3.39
C LYS A 963 -32.46 3.70 -3.42
N LEU A 964 -32.00 3.25 -4.59
CA LEU A 964 -31.38 1.97 -4.79
C LEU A 964 -29.89 2.19 -5.02
N LEU A 965 -29.08 1.79 -4.06
CA LEU A 965 -27.63 2.00 -4.09
C LEU A 965 -26.93 0.71 -4.51
N PHE A 966 -26.08 0.80 -5.53
CA PHE A 966 -25.13 -0.27 -5.79
C PHE A 966 -24.15 -0.36 -4.62
N LYS A 967 -24.13 -1.51 -3.96
CA LYS A 967 -23.36 -1.73 -2.75
C LYS A 967 -23.04 -3.20 -2.58
N THR A 968 -21.79 -3.59 -2.80
CA THR A 968 -21.32 -4.98 -2.69
C THR A 968 -21.07 -5.43 -1.26
N LEU A 969 -21.25 -4.56 -0.27
CA LEU A 969 -21.33 -4.90 1.15
C LEU A 969 -22.78 -4.82 1.64
N PRO A 970 -23.26 -5.76 2.47
CA PRO A 970 -24.61 -5.70 3.02
C PRO A 970 -24.87 -4.43 3.81
N ASN A 971 -26.13 -3.97 3.86
CA ASN A 971 -26.48 -2.75 4.56
C ASN A 971 -26.17 -2.83 6.07
N GLY A 972 -25.67 -1.71 6.62
CA GLY A 972 -25.28 -1.62 8.03
C GLY A 972 -23.98 -2.36 8.38
N LEU A 973 -23.38 -3.08 7.43
CA LEU A 973 -22.09 -3.73 7.62
C LEU A 973 -21.01 -2.92 6.90
N GLU A 974 -20.05 -2.46 7.68
CA GLU A 974 -18.75 -2.06 7.18
C GLU A 974 -17.81 -3.27 7.27
N TYR A 975 -16.72 -3.23 6.52
CA TYR A 975 -15.72 -4.27 6.63
C TYR A 975 -15.20 -4.36 8.08
N TRP A 976 -15.15 -5.58 8.63
CA TRP A 976 -14.89 -5.78 10.06
C TRP A 976 -13.55 -5.21 10.55
N LYS A 977 -12.54 -5.11 9.68
CA LYS A 977 -11.27 -4.44 10.02
C LYS A 977 -11.42 -2.92 10.16
N ASP A 978 -12.44 -2.32 9.55
CA ASP A 978 -12.67 -0.88 9.61
C ASP A 978 -13.63 -0.47 10.74
N ASN A 979 -14.47 -1.38 11.23
CA ASN A 979 -15.39 -1.11 12.35
C ASN A 979 -15.09 -1.88 13.65
N GLY A 980 -14.23 -2.91 13.59
CA GLY A 980 -13.82 -3.69 14.75
C GLY A 980 -14.94 -4.50 15.41
N SER A 981 -15.93 -4.98 14.62
CA SER A 981 -17.07 -5.72 15.14
C SER A 981 -16.93 -7.23 14.98
N PHE A 982 -17.24 -7.98 16.05
CA PHE A 982 -17.20 -9.42 16.08
C PHE A 982 -18.50 -10.00 16.64
N LEU A 983 -18.87 -11.22 16.20
CA LEU A 983 -19.96 -11.99 16.75
C LEU A 983 -19.44 -12.71 18.02
N LEU A 984 -19.98 -12.33 19.17
CA LEU A 984 -19.72 -13.02 20.42
C LEU A 984 -20.88 -13.99 20.64
N LYS A 985 -20.61 -15.29 20.54
CA LYS A 985 -21.59 -16.33 20.90
C LYS A 985 -21.57 -16.51 22.42
N ASN A 986 -22.75 -16.46 23.07
CA ASN A 986 -22.88 -16.95 24.44
C ASN A 986 -22.72 -18.48 24.41
N PHE A 987 -21.58 -18.99 24.84
CA PHE A 987 -21.28 -20.42 24.94
C PHE A 987 -21.98 -21.10 26.15
N SER A 988 -23.00 -20.47 26.70
CA SER A 988 -23.77 -21.03 27.83
C SER A 988 -24.82 -22.07 27.43
N ASP A 989 -24.99 -22.37 26.12
CA ASP A 989 -26.08 -23.24 25.62
C ASP A 989 -25.58 -24.45 24.82
N GLU A 990 -24.42 -25.06 25.16
CA GLU A 990 -24.05 -26.42 24.77
C GLU A 990 -23.36 -27.18 25.87
#